data_af743f5b45a8344dba635c2d520084e5
#
_entry.id   af743f5b45a8344dba635c2d520084e5
#
_cell.length_a   1.000
_cell.length_b   1.000
_cell.length_c   1.000
_cell.angle_alpha   90.00
_cell.angle_beta   90.00
_cell.angle_gamma   90.00
#
_symmetry.space_group_name_H-M   'P 1'
#
loop_
_entity.id
_entity.type
_entity.pdbx_description
1 polymer ?
#
loop_
_entity_poly.entity_id
_entity_poly.type
_entity_poly.pdbx_seq_one_letter_code
_entity_poly.pdbx_strand_id
1 'polypeptide(L)'
;MALTDESLRRVGSSASEVHSESVVTAETSATGLAFQERTAPSQAVGRPNLPTENLPRRTPPLLWVSLLLSAAVLACRALSPAIISLPSLTPPPEASLISTGEGMLARLDRLGGTPCPESDFICVTLTVPLDHLDPADGRTIEVVFAVLPAGGDRRGMFVTAVGGPGGSGLAVADTYTAAFDPSITEAFDVVFFDQRGLGASGGQQCVAAAAANYGAEYDPLTAAGETELALDAERFARDCPAEMGNPDLLPYLGTEQAIEDLEVFRRELGDDRFWLYGESYGTQFAQTYAAKYGERLAALILDGPVDLTLSGFEYYAEQAAAFGEVLARTLSACAEDEACLGDMGGDPLQAYDSLAARLRAEPASFEFPLPSGRLAGRSFTFGDLEAGAASYVYSEGSRMLFLRALAASTRGELAPLARIAYDSLSLDPETLAPLVDPGWSDAVSFAVECNDYDYGPAETYLRAGDAVDASVPRLGSVFYGDLPCSFWPEDGFDPGRPEPLVAQGVPVLVLVGTADPATPLPNARRIVERLADSYLVVQEGGPHVVFGWGNACVDNLVTGFLVRDLRPERETSCYGTVIDDYVPLPPADAADFADPLEALASAETEIAYLPEYFYWDGETPFAVGCAFGGTLAVEPSPTGEAYTLSGCAFSRGFEMTGTGAFDYESAGSRLELAVAGLRPGELVYNRDGDGATRVTGEYGGESIDLSR
;
A
#
# COMPACT_ATOMS: atom_id res chain seq x y z
N MET A 1 -50.01 23.23 -30.39
CA MET A 1 -49.82 24.60 -30.85
C MET A 1 -48.30 24.74 -30.92
N ALA A 2 -47.63 24.26 -31.96
CA ALA A 2 -47.45 24.80 -33.31
C ALA A 2 -46.87 26.20 -33.29
N LEU A 3 -45.66 26.30 -33.77
CA LEU A 3 -45.03 27.16 -34.80
C LEU A 3 -43.55 27.38 -34.38
N THR A 4 -42.55 26.75 -35.07
CA THR A 4 -41.84 27.13 -36.32
C THR A 4 -40.99 28.38 -36.14
N ASP A 5 -39.78 28.51 -36.63
CA ASP A 5 -38.82 27.91 -37.55
C ASP A 5 -37.84 29.02 -37.98
N GLU A 6 -36.65 28.63 -38.45
CA GLU A 6 -35.74 29.36 -39.36
C GLU A 6 -34.97 30.62 -38.88
N SER A 7 -33.64 30.68 -39.00
CA SER A 7 -32.79 30.78 -40.21
C SER A 7 -31.32 30.95 -39.82
N LEU A 8 -30.40 30.12 -40.23
CA LEU A 8 -29.57 30.02 -41.44
C LEU A 8 -28.74 31.27 -41.83
N ARG A 9 -27.44 30.99 -41.89
CA ARG A 9 -26.40 31.29 -42.91
C ARG A 9 -25.27 32.24 -42.54
N ARG A 10 -24.09 31.61 -42.51
CA ARG A 10 -22.92 31.70 -43.42
C ARG A 10 -22.06 32.96 -43.35
N VAL A 11 -20.76 32.74 -43.28
CA VAL A 11 -19.59 32.94 -44.17
C VAL A 11 -18.37 33.11 -43.27
N GLY A 12 -17.18 32.56 -43.38
CA GLY A 12 -16.42 32.02 -44.47
C GLY A 12 -14.96 31.94 -44.06
N SER A 13 -14.27 31.09 -44.72
CA SER A 13 -12.89 30.69 -44.71
C SER A 13 -11.80 31.76 -44.65
N SER A 14 -10.67 31.47 -43.98
CA SER A 14 -9.37 31.64 -44.64
C SER A 14 -8.32 30.79 -43.92
N ALA A 15 -7.59 29.99 -44.73
CA ALA A 15 -6.40 29.23 -44.37
C ALA A 15 -5.16 30.13 -44.38
N SER A 16 -4.18 29.82 -43.55
CA SER A 16 -2.76 30.02 -43.92
C SER A 16 -1.89 29.14 -43.07
N GLU A 17 -0.97 28.52 -43.77
CA GLU A 17 0.04 27.54 -43.44
C GLU A 17 1.16 28.05 -42.49
N VAL A 18 1.82 27.00 -41.89
CA VAL A 18 3.28 26.84 -41.71
C VAL A 18 3.87 27.25 -40.36
N HIS A 19 4.30 26.35 -39.53
CA HIS A 19 5.69 25.84 -39.44
C HIS A 19 5.78 24.72 -38.37
N SER A 20 6.44 23.65 -38.79
CA SER A 20 6.99 22.58 -37.97
C SER A 20 8.12 23.09 -37.08
N GLU A 21 8.05 22.85 -35.77
CA GLU A 21 9.26 22.77 -34.94
C GLU A 21 9.13 21.61 -33.96
N SER A 22 10.18 20.82 -34.02
CA SER A 22 10.67 19.72 -33.20
C SER A 22 10.01 19.54 -31.81
N VAL A 23 9.38 18.36 -31.68
CA VAL A 23 9.07 17.72 -30.43
C VAL A 23 10.38 17.29 -29.76
N VAL A 24 10.73 17.92 -28.67
CA VAL A 24 11.68 17.38 -27.70
C VAL A 24 10.84 16.48 -26.79
N THR A 25 11.03 15.17 -26.92
CA THR A 25 10.55 14.19 -25.96
C THR A 25 11.30 14.39 -24.64
N ALA A 26 10.64 14.97 -23.67
CA ALA A 26 11.03 14.85 -22.29
C ALA A 26 10.39 13.55 -21.77
N GLU A 27 11.19 12.55 -21.52
CA GLU A 27 10.82 11.39 -20.71
C GLU A 27 10.65 11.90 -19.28
N THR A 28 9.43 12.05 -18.85
CA THR A 28 9.07 12.20 -17.43
C THR A 28 8.63 10.83 -16.95
N SER A 29 9.47 10.18 -16.16
CA SER A 29 9.05 9.04 -15.33
C SER A 29 8.08 9.57 -14.31
N ALA A 30 6.83 9.12 -14.39
CA ALA A 30 5.77 9.47 -13.46
C ALA A 30 5.61 8.33 -12.46
N THR A 31 5.80 8.60 -11.18
CA THR A 31 5.35 7.74 -10.08
C THR A 31 3.96 8.20 -9.66
N GLY A 32 2.96 7.42 -9.99
CA GLY A 32 1.57 7.70 -9.63
C GLY A 32 0.99 6.56 -8.78
N LEU A 33 0.03 6.87 -7.96
CA LEU A 33 -0.56 5.94 -7.01
C LEU A 33 -2.05 6.10 -6.99
N ALA A 34 -2.74 5.05 -7.30
CA ALA A 34 -4.20 4.94 -7.22
C ALA A 34 -4.64 4.33 -5.87
N PHE A 35 -5.92 4.32 -5.60
CA PHE A 35 -6.57 3.69 -4.43
C PHE A 35 -6.09 2.27 -4.22
N GLN A 36 -5.04 2.04 -3.40
CA GLN A 36 -4.43 0.74 -3.35
C GLN A 36 -3.60 0.43 -2.16
N GLU A 37 -3.51 -0.87 -2.01
CA GLU A 37 -2.47 -1.56 -1.30
C GLU A 37 -1.10 -1.10 -1.77
N ARG A 38 -0.63 0.00 -1.21
CA ARG A 38 0.78 0.27 -1.25
C ARG A 38 1.40 -0.67 -0.25
N THR A 39 1.89 -1.77 -0.75
CA THR A 39 2.96 -2.45 -0.05
C THR A 39 4.15 -1.49 -0.09
N ALA A 40 4.30 -0.70 0.96
CA ALA A 40 5.54 0.03 1.11
C ALA A 40 6.67 -0.99 1.15
N PRO A 41 7.71 -0.82 0.34
CA PRO A 41 8.86 -1.69 0.47
C PRO A 41 9.34 -1.59 1.91
N SER A 42 9.37 -2.71 2.62
CA SER A 42 10.11 -2.78 3.85
C SER A 42 11.58 -2.68 3.45
N GLN A 43 12.06 -1.45 3.27
CA GLN A 43 13.49 -1.28 3.23
C GLN A 43 13.99 -1.72 4.59
N ALA A 44 14.58 -2.91 4.65
CA ALA A 44 15.39 -3.38 5.76
C ALA A 44 16.71 -2.57 5.87
N VAL A 45 16.73 -1.37 5.33
CA VAL A 45 17.73 -0.36 5.63
C VAL A 45 17.22 0.32 6.89
N GLY A 46 17.91 0.09 8.00
CA GLY A 46 17.54 0.60 9.31
C GLY A 46 17.16 2.07 9.24
N ARG A 47 15.86 2.34 9.27
CA ARG A 47 15.38 3.69 9.52
C ARG A 47 15.99 4.15 10.83
N PRO A 48 16.49 5.37 10.92
CA PRO A 48 17.02 5.85 12.17
C PRO A 48 15.92 5.74 13.23
N ASN A 49 16.13 4.90 14.23
CA ASN A 49 15.42 5.01 15.50
C ASN A 49 15.78 6.37 16.06
N LEU A 50 14.94 7.36 15.83
CA LEU A 50 15.07 8.65 16.48
C LEU A 50 14.98 8.40 17.98
N PRO A 51 15.91 8.89 18.79
CA PRO A 51 15.95 8.60 20.20
C PRO A 51 14.68 9.14 20.87
N THR A 52 13.88 8.26 21.45
CA THR A 52 12.90 8.66 22.45
C THR A 52 13.67 9.22 23.63
N GLU A 53 13.63 10.51 23.85
CA GLU A 53 14.27 11.15 25.02
C GLU A 53 13.74 10.50 26.30
N ASN A 54 14.66 9.90 27.07
CA ASN A 54 14.44 9.48 28.45
C ASN A 54 14.25 10.74 29.33
N LEU A 55 13.03 11.24 29.42
CA LEU A 55 12.65 12.17 30.46
C LEU A 55 12.73 11.47 31.82
N PRO A 56 13.35 12.07 32.83
CA PRO A 56 13.52 11.44 34.13
C PRO A 56 12.16 11.20 34.78
N ARG A 57 11.77 9.94 34.91
CA ARG A 57 10.61 9.55 35.69
C ARG A 57 10.80 9.97 37.15
N ARG A 58 10.02 10.93 37.61
CA ARG A 58 9.86 11.20 39.03
C ARG A 58 9.18 10.00 39.67
N THR A 59 9.93 9.21 40.41
CA THR A 59 9.43 8.13 41.25
C THR A 59 8.69 8.69 42.46
N PRO A 60 7.44 8.30 42.73
CA PRO A 60 6.87 8.45 44.08
C PRO A 60 7.48 7.41 45.03
N PRO A 61 7.53 7.63 46.35
CA PRO A 61 8.26 6.79 47.28
C PRO A 61 7.56 5.44 47.51
N LEU A 62 8.16 4.37 47.02
CA LEU A 62 7.82 2.98 47.33
C LEU A 62 8.59 2.55 48.60
N LEU A 63 7.97 2.71 49.74
CA LEU A 63 8.27 1.95 50.96
C LEU A 63 7.00 1.15 51.26
N TRP A 64 7.12 -0.19 51.32
CA TRP A 64 6.13 -1.22 51.69
C TRP A 64 5.71 -2.28 50.64
N VAL A 65 6.59 -2.72 49.75
CA VAL A 65 6.35 -3.95 48.95
C VAL A 65 7.53 -4.95 49.01
N SER A 66 8.52 -4.75 49.86
CA SER A 66 9.73 -5.63 49.88
C SER A 66 9.61 -6.86 50.79
N LEU A 67 8.44 -7.20 51.31
CA LEU A 67 8.30 -8.32 52.29
C LEU A 67 7.46 -9.52 51.80
N LEU A 68 6.93 -9.49 50.58
CA LEU A 68 6.15 -10.63 50.03
C LEU A 68 6.78 -11.34 48.84
N LEU A 69 7.91 -10.89 48.31
CA LEU A 69 8.63 -11.53 47.20
C LEU A 69 9.73 -12.49 47.63
N SER A 70 10.06 -12.60 48.92
CA SER A 70 11.11 -13.49 49.43
C SER A 70 10.61 -14.91 49.71
N ALA A 71 9.34 -15.20 49.68
CA ALA A 71 8.77 -16.54 49.96
C ALA A 71 8.52 -17.38 48.70
N ALA A 72 8.53 -16.78 47.50
CA ALA A 72 8.26 -17.49 46.24
C ALA A 72 9.50 -18.06 45.55
N VAL A 73 10.72 -17.66 45.95
CA VAL A 73 11.98 -18.11 45.33
C VAL A 73 12.54 -19.40 45.96
N LEU A 74 12.06 -19.80 47.14
CA LEU A 74 12.52 -21.02 47.81
C LEU A 74 11.69 -22.28 47.51
N ALA A 75 10.59 -22.21 46.80
CA ALA A 75 9.74 -23.35 46.45
C ALA A 75 10.05 -24.00 45.09
N CYS A 76 10.92 -23.44 44.27
CA CYS A 76 11.21 -23.95 42.91
C CYS A 76 12.53 -24.76 42.82
N ARG A 77 13.11 -25.21 43.92
CA ARG A 77 14.39 -26.01 43.90
C ARG A 77 14.24 -27.50 44.24
N ALA A 78 13.07 -28.08 44.17
CA ALA A 78 12.86 -29.49 44.50
C ALA A 78 11.95 -30.24 43.50
N LEU A 79 12.10 -30.01 42.20
CA LEU A 79 11.57 -30.92 41.19
C LEU A 79 12.64 -31.13 40.11
N SER A 80 13.28 -32.28 40.13
CA SER A 80 14.15 -32.79 39.07
C SER A 80 13.32 -32.92 37.79
N PRO A 81 13.86 -32.51 36.59
CA PRO A 81 13.17 -32.74 35.33
C PRO A 81 13.15 -34.24 35.03
N ALA A 82 11.96 -34.83 35.04
CA ALA A 82 11.71 -36.07 34.35
C ALA A 82 11.88 -35.82 32.85
N ILE A 83 12.85 -36.46 32.24
CA ILE A 83 13.04 -36.47 30.79
C ILE A 83 11.82 -37.18 30.21
N ILE A 84 10.88 -36.41 29.69
CA ILE A 84 9.82 -36.94 28.83
C ILE A 84 10.45 -37.12 27.45
N SER A 85 10.73 -38.39 27.12
CA SER A 85 11.10 -38.80 25.78
C SER A 85 9.93 -38.49 24.86
N LEU A 86 10.08 -37.52 24.01
CA LEU A 86 9.16 -37.25 22.87
C LEU A 86 9.16 -38.49 21.98
N PRO A 87 8.00 -39.00 21.52
CA PRO A 87 7.95 -40.05 20.54
C PRO A 87 8.65 -39.56 19.26
N SER A 88 9.56 -40.36 18.76
CA SER A 88 10.23 -40.18 17.46
C SER A 88 9.17 -40.12 16.38
N LEU A 89 8.88 -38.95 15.88
CA LEU A 89 8.10 -38.76 14.67
C LEU A 89 8.96 -39.26 13.51
N THR A 90 8.58 -40.37 12.92
CA THR A 90 9.09 -40.79 11.60
C THR A 90 8.75 -39.70 10.60
N PRO A 91 9.73 -39.18 9.86
CA PRO A 91 9.42 -38.24 8.77
C PRO A 91 8.51 -38.94 7.77
N PRO A 92 7.54 -38.21 7.18
CA PRO A 92 6.77 -38.75 6.06
C PRO A 92 7.70 -39.17 4.93
N PRO A 93 7.32 -40.15 4.09
CA PRO A 93 8.18 -40.61 3.01
C PRO A 93 8.51 -39.41 2.12
N GLU A 94 9.82 -39.20 1.90
CA GLU A 94 10.33 -38.24 0.94
C GLU A 94 9.60 -38.44 -0.39
N ALA A 95 8.78 -37.47 -0.79
CA ALA A 95 8.29 -37.42 -2.15
C ALA A 95 9.52 -37.21 -3.03
N SER A 96 9.90 -38.26 -3.76
CA SER A 96 10.99 -38.21 -4.72
C SER A 96 10.62 -37.19 -5.80
N LEU A 97 11.12 -35.97 -5.65
CA LEU A 97 11.09 -34.97 -6.70
C LEU A 97 11.96 -35.49 -7.84
N ILE A 98 11.34 -35.91 -8.93
CA ILE A 98 12.06 -36.29 -10.13
C ILE A 98 12.60 -35.01 -10.74
N SER A 99 13.81 -34.64 -10.35
CA SER A 99 14.64 -33.67 -11.06
C SER A 99 14.90 -34.23 -12.46
N THR A 100 14.19 -33.71 -13.48
CA THR A 100 14.69 -33.85 -14.84
C THR A 100 16.03 -33.12 -14.87
N GLY A 101 17.10 -33.77 -15.33
CA GLY A 101 18.49 -33.31 -15.17
C GLY A 101 18.87 -32.02 -15.91
N GLU A 102 17.90 -31.17 -16.24
CA GLU A 102 18.03 -29.87 -16.86
C GLU A 102 17.91 -28.76 -15.78
N GLY A 103 18.91 -27.90 -15.68
CA GLY A 103 18.88 -26.78 -14.72
C GLY A 103 17.80 -25.75 -15.05
N MET A 104 17.35 -24.96 -14.07
CA MET A 104 16.29 -23.95 -14.26
C MET A 104 16.64 -22.96 -15.35
N LEU A 105 17.86 -22.43 -15.39
CA LEU A 105 18.31 -21.51 -16.45
C LEU A 105 18.12 -22.08 -17.87
N ALA A 106 18.40 -23.38 -18.07
CA ALA A 106 18.18 -24.01 -19.40
C ALA A 106 16.68 -24.18 -19.73
N ARG A 107 15.82 -24.32 -18.71
CA ARG A 107 14.36 -24.34 -18.91
C ARG A 107 13.85 -22.97 -19.32
N LEU A 108 14.30 -21.92 -18.64
CA LEU A 108 13.94 -20.53 -18.96
C LEU A 108 14.44 -20.12 -20.35
N ASP A 109 15.68 -20.48 -20.71
CA ASP A 109 16.24 -20.24 -22.06
C ASP A 109 15.39 -20.91 -23.16
N ARG A 110 14.92 -22.13 -22.92
CA ARG A 110 14.02 -22.84 -23.85
C ARG A 110 12.67 -22.12 -24.02
N LEU A 111 12.17 -21.48 -22.98
CA LEU A 111 10.94 -20.68 -23.01
C LEU A 111 11.16 -19.26 -23.55
N GLY A 112 12.39 -18.95 -24.02
CA GLY A 112 12.71 -17.64 -24.54
C GLY A 112 12.96 -16.58 -23.45
N GLY A 113 13.35 -17.02 -22.26
CA GLY A 113 13.62 -16.15 -21.13
C GLY A 113 14.69 -15.11 -21.41
N THR A 114 14.44 -13.87 -21.03
CA THR A 114 15.36 -12.74 -21.14
C THR A 114 15.47 -12.04 -19.79
N PRO A 115 16.58 -11.36 -19.45
CA PRO A 115 16.61 -10.55 -18.24
C PRO A 115 15.43 -9.56 -18.19
N CYS A 116 14.74 -9.47 -17.07
CA CYS A 116 13.77 -8.42 -16.87
C CYS A 116 14.46 -7.05 -16.81
N PRO A 117 13.84 -5.96 -17.27
CA PRO A 117 14.43 -4.63 -17.19
C PRO A 117 14.76 -4.27 -15.72
N GLU A 118 15.98 -3.79 -15.49
CA GLU A 118 16.46 -3.28 -14.19
C GLU A 118 16.25 -4.22 -12.98
N SER A 119 16.28 -5.55 -13.23
CA SER A 119 15.96 -6.57 -12.23
C SER A 119 16.86 -7.81 -12.39
N ASP A 120 17.08 -8.54 -11.30
CA ASP A 120 17.79 -9.83 -11.31
C ASP A 120 16.91 -11.01 -11.80
N PHE A 121 15.64 -10.77 -12.07
CA PHE A 121 14.71 -11.76 -12.59
C PHE A 121 14.89 -12.05 -14.08
N ILE A 122 14.43 -13.21 -14.51
CA ILE A 122 14.35 -13.61 -15.90
C ILE A 122 12.87 -13.60 -16.30
N CYS A 123 12.52 -12.75 -17.26
CA CYS A 123 11.19 -12.62 -17.81
C CYS A 123 10.93 -13.66 -18.91
N VAL A 124 9.80 -14.37 -18.79
CA VAL A 124 9.28 -15.32 -19.79
C VAL A 124 7.92 -14.85 -20.25
N THR A 125 7.75 -14.62 -21.55
CA THR A 125 6.46 -14.28 -22.16
C THR A 125 5.83 -15.54 -22.73
N LEU A 126 4.62 -15.87 -22.28
CA LEU A 126 3.85 -16.97 -22.82
C LEU A 126 2.68 -16.46 -23.67
N THR A 127 2.52 -17.03 -24.85
CA THR A 127 1.33 -16.85 -25.65
C THR A 127 0.29 -17.89 -25.21
N VAL A 128 -0.83 -17.43 -24.64
CA VAL A 128 -1.90 -18.28 -24.10
C VAL A 128 -3.22 -18.02 -24.84
N PRO A 129 -4.21 -18.92 -24.79
CA PRO A 129 -5.55 -18.63 -25.31
C PRO A 129 -6.13 -17.39 -24.65
N LEU A 130 -6.77 -16.52 -25.43
CA LEU A 130 -7.54 -15.41 -24.87
C LEU A 130 -8.69 -15.97 -24.03
N ASP A 131 -9.41 -16.94 -24.54
CA ASP A 131 -10.44 -17.69 -23.82
C ASP A 131 -9.98 -19.14 -23.59
N HIS A 132 -9.66 -19.49 -22.35
CA HIS A 132 -9.30 -20.85 -21.96
C HIS A 132 -10.51 -21.80 -21.96
N LEU A 133 -11.74 -21.27 -21.90
CA LEU A 133 -12.97 -22.06 -21.93
C LEU A 133 -13.38 -22.38 -23.36
N ASP A 134 -12.99 -21.57 -24.36
CA ASP A 134 -13.14 -21.85 -25.80
C ASP A 134 -11.84 -21.62 -26.59
N PRO A 135 -10.78 -22.39 -26.36
CA PRO A 135 -9.50 -22.21 -27.05
C PRO A 135 -9.59 -22.44 -28.57
N ALA A 136 -10.74 -22.90 -29.07
CA ALA A 136 -10.96 -23.11 -30.50
C ALA A 136 -11.25 -21.81 -31.27
N ASP A 137 -11.52 -20.69 -30.58
CA ASP A 137 -11.70 -19.39 -31.22
C ASP A 137 -10.37 -18.89 -31.84
N GLY A 138 -9.22 -19.37 -31.34
CA GLY A 138 -7.88 -19.15 -31.87
C GLY A 138 -7.27 -17.78 -31.54
N ARG A 139 -7.96 -16.92 -30.76
CA ARG A 139 -7.39 -15.67 -30.24
C ARG A 139 -6.44 -15.97 -29.10
N THR A 140 -5.41 -15.13 -28.96
CA THR A 140 -4.38 -15.31 -27.94
C THR A 140 -4.04 -13.98 -27.27
N ILE A 141 -3.48 -14.09 -26.07
CA ILE A 141 -2.90 -12.97 -25.31
C ILE A 141 -1.50 -13.36 -24.83
N GLU A 142 -0.65 -12.40 -24.58
CA GLU A 142 0.67 -12.60 -23.97
C GLU A 142 0.59 -12.36 -22.47
N VAL A 143 1.21 -13.27 -21.69
CA VAL A 143 1.32 -13.16 -20.23
C VAL A 143 2.78 -13.31 -19.83
N VAL A 144 3.26 -12.42 -18.97
CA VAL A 144 4.67 -12.34 -18.59
C VAL A 144 4.86 -12.82 -17.14
N PHE A 145 5.81 -13.74 -16.99
CA PHE A 145 6.26 -14.29 -15.72
C PHE A 145 7.71 -13.88 -15.47
N ALA A 146 8.02 -13.40 -14.28
CA ALA A 146 9.37 -13.11 -13.82
C ALA A 146 9.82 -14.21 -12.87
N VAL A 147 10.99 -14.79 -13.10
CA VAL A 147 11.55 -15.91 -12.33
C VAL A 147 12.93 -15.56 -11.82
N LEU A 148 13.11 -15.59 -10.50
CA LEU A 148 14.42 -15.58 -9.86
C LEU A 148 14.81 -17.02 -9.52
N PRO A 149 15.79 -17.64 -10.20
CA PRO A 149 16.19 -19.00 -9.93
C PRO A 149 16.77 -19.18 -8.53
N ALA A 150 16.47 -20.31 -7.88
CA ALA A 150 16.98 -20.65 -6.56
C ALA A 150 18.51 -20.57 -6.48
N GLY A 151 19.02 -19.89 -5.45
CA GLY A 151 20.47 -19.73 -5.21
C GLY A 151 21.15 -20.99 -4.68
N GLY A 152 20.41 -21.95 -4.10
CA GLY A 152 20.91 -23.16 -3.48
C GLY A 152 20.23 -24.45 -3.96
N ASP A 153 19.97 -25.38 -3.05
CA ASP A 153 19.30 -26.64 -3.33
C ASP A 153 17.80 -26.39 -3.58
N ARG A 154 17.43 -26.40 -4.85
CA ARG A 154 16.08 -26.08 -5.32
C ARG A 154 15.02 -27.06 -4.81
N ARG A 155 13.97 -26.57 -4.17
CA ARG A 155 12.78 -27.31 -3.77
C ARG A 155 11.67 -27.31 -4.82
N GLY A 156 11.48 -26.19 -5.51
CA GLY A 156 10.43 -25.97 -6.51
C GLY A 156 10.19 -24.50 -6.79
N MET A 157 9.05 -24.14 -7.36
CA MET A 157 8.60 -22.75 -7.50
C MET A 157 7.91 -22.28 -6.22
N PHE A 158 8.14 -21.02 -5.86
CA PHE A 158 7.33 -20.25 -4.93
C PHE A 158 6.73 -19.08 -5.71
N VAL A 159 5.43 -19.18 -5.98
CA VAL A 159 4.69 -18.22 -6.80
C VAL A 159 3.95 -17.23 -5.91
N THR A 160 4.08 -15.95 -6.20
CA THR A 160 3.37 -14.86 -5.54
C THR A 160 2.29 -14.31 -6.47
N ALA A 161 1.03 -14.38 -6.03
CA ALA A 161 -0.10 -13.68 -6.62
C ALA A 161 -0.38 -12.42 -5.79
N VAL A 162 -0.07 -11.27 -6.36
CA VAL A 162 -0.25 -9.96 -5.68
C VAL A 162 -1.71 -9.52 -5.65
N GLY A 163 -1.99 -8.56 -4.81
CA GLY A 163 -3.34 -8.03 -4.56
C GLY A 163 -3.85 -7.03 -5.61
N GLY A 164 -4.85 -6.32 -5.20
CA GLY A 164 -5.65 -5.37 -5.95
C GLY A 164 -7.12 -5.82 -6.01
N PRO A 165 -7.62 -6.39 -7.12
CA PRO A 165 -6.97 -6.72 -8.40
C PRO A 165 -6.42 -5.49 -9.11
N GLY A 166 -5.46 -5.69 -10.02
CA GLY A 166 -4.89 -4.59 -10.81
C GLY A 166 -3.44 -4.26 -10.48
N GLY A 167 -2.84 -4.86 -9.44
CA GLY A 167 -1.43 -4.73 -9.11
C GLY A 167 -0.51 -5.55 -10.00
N SER A 168 0.60 -4.94 -10.48
CA SER A 168 1.63 -5.63 -11.24
C SER A 168 2.55 -6.42 -10.32
N GLY A 169 2.62 -7.74 -10.53
CA GLY A 169 3.57 -8.58 -9.82
C GLY A 169 5.02 -8.28 -10.20
N LEU A 170 5.28 -7.91 -11.44
CA LEU A 170 6.63 -7.57 -11.88
C LEU A 170 7.15 -6.28 -11.23
N ALA A 171 6.29 -5.29 -11.07
CA ALA A 171 6.67 -4.01 -10.46
C ALA A 171 7.13 -4.13 -8.99
N VAL A 172 6.67 -5.17 -8.27
CA VAL A 172 6.99 -5.36 -6.85
C VAL A 172 7.97 -6.51 -6.59
N ALA A 173 8.36 -7.27 -7.62
CA ALA A 173 9.12 -8.52 -7.48
C ALA A 173 10.44 -8.37 -6.70
N ASP A 174 11.25 -7.36 -7.05
CA ASP A 174 12.54 -7.12 -6.42
C ASP A 174 12.39 -6.68 -4.95
N THR A 175 11.43 -5.81 -4.68
CA THR A 175 11.10 -5.32 -3.33
C THR A 175 10.66 -6.45 -2.39
N TYR A 176 9.74 -7.31 -2.85
CA TYR A 176 9.29 -8.47 -2.07
C TYR A 176 10.42 -9.44 -1.80
N THR A 177 11.22 -9.72 -2.84
CA THR A 177 12.34 -10.65 -2.73
C THR A 177 13.41 -10.14 -1.77
N ALA A 178 13.65 -8.84 -1.73
CA ALA A 178 14.55 -8.21 -0.76
C ALA A 178 14.02 -8.29 0.70
N ALA A 179 12.70 -8.35 0.89
CA ALA A 179 12.07 -8.49 2.21
C ALA A 179 11.99 -9.95 2.69
N PHE A 180 12.13 -10.93 1.81
CA PHE A 180 12.07 -12.34 2.17
C PHE A 180 13.30 -12.78 2.97
N ASP A 181 13.11 -13.76 3.88
CA ASP A 181 14.25 -14.46 4.47
C ASP A 181 15.10 -15.11 3.35
N PRO A 182 16.43 -14.90 3.34
CA PRO A 182 17.30 -15.42 2.29
C PRO A 182 17.19 -16.93 2.05
N SER A 183 16.77 -17.71 3.04
CA SER A 183 16.55 -19.15 2.88
C SER A 183 15.38 -19.48 1.92
N ILE A 184 14.48 -18.54 1.66
CA ILE A 184 13.40 -18.69 0.67
C ILE A 184 14.00 -18.62 -0.73
N THR A 185 14.78 -17.59 -1.04
CA THR A 185 15.45 -17.42 -2.35
C THR A 185 16.56 -18.43 -2.60
N GLU A 186 17.14 -19.00 -1.54
CA GLU A 186 18.05 -20.13 -1.66
C GLU A 186 17.33 -21.44 -2.02
N ALA A 187 16.11 -21.65 -1.49
CA ALA A 187 15.37 -22.91 -1.63
C ALA A 187 14.40 -22.94 -2.81
N PHE A 188 13.92 -21.80 -3.29
CA PHE A 188 12.87 -21.74 -4.30
C PHE A 188 13.27 -20.88 -5.49
N ASP A 189 12.77 -21.27 -6.69
CA ASP A 189 12.63 -20.29 -7.74
C ASP A 189 11.46 -19.38 -7.36
N VAL A 190 11.74 -18.12 -7.12
CA VAL A 190 10.71 -17.14 -6.80
C VAL A 190 10.08 -16.64 -8.09
N VAL A 191 8.75 -16.67 -8.15
CA VAL A 191 8.00 -16.34 -9.36
C VAL A 191 6.99 -15.25 -9.05
N PHE A 192 7.05 -14.17 -9.82
CA PHE A 192 6.01 -13.14 -9.91
C PHE A 192 5.45 -13.12 -11.33
N PHE A 193 4.30 -12.53 -11.52
CA PHE A 193 3.70 -12.41 -12.85
C PHE A 193 2.75 -11.22 -12.92
N ASP A 194 2.65 -10.63 -14.10
CA ASP A 194 1.57 -9.73 -14.40
C ASP A 194 0.39 -10.54 -14.93
N GLN A 195 -0.77 -10.43 -14.27
CA GLN A 195 -1.97 -11.04 -14.79
C GLN A 195 -2.31 -10.47 -16.16
N ARG A 196 -3.08 -11.24 -16.95
CA ARG A 196 -3.54 -10.82 -18.28
C ARG A 196 -4.13 -9.39 -18.26
N GLY A 197 -3.67 -8.53 -19.15
CA GLY A 197 -4.06 -7.13 -19.24
C GLY A 197 -3.22 -6.18 -18.41
N LEU A 198 -2.45 -6.65 -17.41
CA LEU A 198 -1.60 -5.80 -16.56
C LEU A 198 -0.21 -5.56 -17.16
N GLY A 199 0.42 -4.47 -16.79
CA GLY A 199 1.83 -4.17 -16.96
C GLY A 199 2.43 -4.74 -18.24
N ALA A 200 3.41 -5.64 -18.12
CA ALA A 200 4.04 -6.33 -19.25
C ALA A 200 3.09 -7.32 -19.98
N SER A 201 1.98 -7.72 -19.37
CA SER A 201 0.98 -8.65 -19.95
C SER A 201 -0.17 -7.95 -20.68
N GLY A 202 0.04 -6.73 -21.18
CA GLY A 202 -0.93 -6.01 -22.01
C GLY A 202 -1.15 -4.55 -21.65
N GLY A 203 -0.81 -4.10 -20.44
CA GLY A 203 -0.74 -2.70 -20.04
C GLY A 203 -2.02 -1.88 -20.24
N GLN A 204 -3.20 -2.49 -20.00
CA GLN A 204 -4.48 -1.78 -20.14
C GLN A 204 -4.60 -0.69 -19.07
N GLN A 205 -5.02 0.51 -19.45
CA GLN A 205 -5.13 1.67 -18.57
C GLN A 205 -6.38 2.50 -18.89
N CYS A 206 -6.96 3.13 -17.86
CA CYS A 206 -8.04 4.12 -18.01
C CYS A 206 -7.89 5.29 -17.01
N VAL A 207 -6.71 5.88 -17.00
CA VAL A 207 -6.26 6.86 -15.99
C VAL A 207 -7.16 8.09 -15.89
N ALA A 208 -7.61 8.63 -17.03
CA ALA A 208 -8.47 9.82 -17.02
C ALA A 208 -9.88 9.51 -16.50
N ALA A 209 -10.43 8.34 -16.86
CA ALA A 209 -11.71 7.89 -16.36
C ALA A 209 -11.67 7.59 -14.86
N ALA A 210 -10.60 6.92 -14.39
CA ALA A 210 -10.38 6.62 -12.97
C ALA A 210 -10.25 7.89 -12.13
N ALA A 211 -9.41 8.83 -12.55
CA ALA A 211 -9.25 10.11 -11.86
C ALA A 211 -10.56 10.92 -11.79
N ALA A 212 -11.38 10.88 -12.85
CA ALA A 212 -12.67 11.54 -12.84
C ALA A 212 -13.67 10.88 -11.88
N ASN A 213 -13.62 9.56 -11.74
CA ASN A 213 -14.47 8.79 -10.82
C ASN A 213 -14.06 9.03 -9.36
N TYR A 214 -12.78 8.91 -9.04
CA TYR A 214 -12.27 9.07 -7.66
C TYR A 214 -12.29 10.52 -7.18
N GLY A 215 -12.14 11.49 -8.08
CA GLY A 215 -12.24 12.91 -7.78
C GLY A 215 -13.66 13.47 -7.78
N ALA A 216 -14.69 12.63 -7.93
CA ALA A 216 -16.08 13.07 -7.93
C ALA A 216 -16.56 13.47 -6.52
N GLU A 217 -17.22 14.62 -6.44
CA GLU A 217 -17.67 15.22 -5.18
C GLU A 217 -19.16 14.98 -4.97
N TYR A 218 -19.50 14.06 -4.08
CA TYR A 218 -20.89 13.78 -3.69
C TYR A 218 -20.98 13.40 -2.21
N ASP A 219 -22.14 13.63 -1.61
CA ASP A 219 -22.47 13.10 -0.27
C ASP A 219 -23.55 12.02 -0.45
N PRO A 220 -23.19 10.73 -0.37
CA PRO A 220 -24.10 9.61 -0.60
C PRO A 220 -25.26 9.58 0.41
N LEU A 221 -25.15 10.27 1.55
CA LEU A 221 -26.23 10.39 2.54
C LEU A 221 -27.39 11.29 2.08
N THR A 222 -27.30 11.90 0.92
CA THR A 222 -28.34 12.76 0.35
C THR A 222 -28.87 12.18 -0.96
N ALA A 223 -30.17 12.29 -1.22
CA ALA A 223 -30.78 11.80 -2.45
C ALA A 223 -30.20 12.48 -3.73
N ALA A 224 -29.65 13.69 -3.60
CA ALA A 224 -28.96 14.36 -4.70
C ALA A 224 -27.57 13.74 -4.92
N GLY A 225 -26.79 13.54 -3.85
CA GLY A 225 -25.47 12.90 -3.91
C GLY A 225 -25.52 11.45 -4.37
N GLU A 226 -26.54 10.68 -3.93
CA GLU A 226 -26.79 9.33 -4.44
C GLU A 226 -27.05 9.30 -5.95
N THR A 227 -27.79 10.31 -6.45
CA THR A 227 -28.01 10.44 -7.90
C THR A 227 -26.72 10.78 -8.65
N GLU A 228 -25.91 11.69 -8.14
CA GLU A 228 -24.62 12.06 -8.74
C GLU A 228 -23.64 10.87 -8.71
N LEU A 229 -23.57 10.14 -7.60
CA LEU A 229 -22.79 8.91 -7.46
C LEU A 229 -23.14 7.88 -8.55
N ALA A 230 -24.44 7.62 -8.77
CA ALA A 230 -24.87 6.69 -9.81
C ALA A 230 -24.50 7.18 -11.22
N LEU A 231 -24.61 8.50 -11.48
CA LEU A 231 -24.22 9.08 -12.78
C LEU A 231 -22.72 9.03 -13.03
N ASP A 232 -21.91 9.19 -11.99
CA ASP A 232 -20.45 9.10 -12.11
C ASP A 232 -20.01 7.65 -12.31
N ALA A 233 -20.61 6.69 -11.59
CA ALA A 233 -20.41 5.26 -11.80
C ALA A 233 -20.78 4.80 -13.23
N GLU A 234 -21.93 5.25 -13.76
CA GLU A 234 -22.33 4.99 -15.15
C GLU A 234 -21.35 5.62 -16.16
N ARG A 235 -20.85 6.83 -15.86
CA ARG A 235 -19.86 7.51 -16.71
C ARG A 235 -18.55 6.72 -16.73
N PHE A 236 -18.04 6.32 -15.55
CA PHE A 236 -16.82 5.54 -15.45
C PHE A 236 -16.92 4.20 -16.21
N ALA A 237 -18.00 3.45 -15.99
CA ALA A 237 -18.24 2.16 -16.65
C ALA A 237 -18.28 2.27 -18.19
N ARG A 238 -18.62 3.44 -18.74
CA ARG A 238 -18.59 3.72 -20.17
C ARG A 238 -17.23 4.22 -20.65
N ASP A 239 -16.59 5.13 -19.90
CA ASP A 239 -15.41 5.87 -20.35
C ASP A 239 -14.12 5.06 -20.13
N CYS A 240 -14.01 4.27 -19.06
CA CYS A 240 -12.84 3.42 -18.80
C CYS A 240 -12.62 2.36 -19.91
N PRO A 241 -13.62 1.55 -20.33
CA PRO A 241 -13.48 0.65 -21.46
C PRO A 241 -13.12 1.35 -22.77
N ALA A 242 -13.65 2.56 -23.00
CA ALA A 242 -13.34 3.33 -24.19
C ALA A 242 -11.89 3.84 -24.20
N GLU A 243 -11.31 4.14 -23.04
CA GLU A 243 -9.93 4.60 -22.86
C GLU A 243 -8.90 3.45 -22.95
N MET A 244 -9.24 2.24 -22.52
CA MET A 244 -8.35 1.04 -22.50
C MET A 244 -7.68 0.72 -23.83
N GLY A 245 -8.25 1.15 -24.96
CA GLY A 245 -7.72 0.88 -26.29
C GLY A 245 -8.10 -0.50 -26.86
N ASN A 246 -8.37 -1.49 -26.05
CA ASN A 246 -8.85 -2.81 -26.48
C ASN A 246 -9.95 -3.36 -25.54
N PRO A 247 -11.18 -2.82 -25.61
CA PRO A 247 -12.28 -3.26 -24.76
C PRO A 247 -12.72 -4.71 -25.01
N ASP A 248 -12.35 -5.32 -26.14
CA ASP A 248 -12.67 -6.73 -26.45
C ASP A 248 -11.97 -7.71 -25.48
N LEU A 249 -11.02 -7.25 -24.67
CA LEU A 249 -10.36 -8.05 -23.62
C LEU A 249 -11.21 -8.18 -22.36
N LEU A 250 -12.11 -7.24 -22.08
CA LEU A 250 -12.87 -7.16 -20.82
C LEU A 250 -13.46 -8.49 -20.36
N PRO A 251 -14.16 -9.26 -21.21
CA PRO A 251 -14.76 -10.52 -20.77
C PRO A 251 -13.75 -11.60 -20.35
N TYR A 252 -12.46 -11.40 -20.64
CA TYR A 252 -11.41 -12.39 -20.45
C TYR A 252 -10.40 -12.00 -19.37
N LEU A 253 -10.65 -10.94 -18.61
CA LEU A 253 -9.73 -10.46 -17.57
C LEU A 253 -10.07 -10.95 -16.16
N GLY A 254 -11.06 -11.84 -15.99
CA GLY A 254 -11.43 -12.40 -14.68
C GLY A 254 -10.47 -13.46 -14.14
N THR A 255 -10.61 -13.76 -12.86
CA THR A 255 -9.75 -14.69 -12.11
C THR A 255 -9.72 -16.09 -12.71
N GLU A 256 -10.84 -16.62 -13.24
CA GLU A 256 -10.88 -17.97 -13.79
C GLU A 256 -9.98 -18.13 -15.03
N GLN A 257 -9.88 -17.11 -15.86
CA GLN A 257 -8.96 -17.12 -17.00
C GLN A 257 -7.50 -16.98 -16.55
N ALA A 258 -7.24 -16.14 -15.53
CA ALA A 258 -5.88 -15.88 -15.04
C ALA A 258 -5.24 -17.09 -14.34
N ILE A 259 -6.02 -17.94 -13.66
CA ILE A 259 -5.47 -19.17 -13.06
C ILE A 259 -5.05 -20.18 -14.11
N GLU A 260 -5.69 -20.21 -15.28
CA GLU A 260 -5.30 -21.06 -16.40
C GLU A 260 -3.94 -20.65 -16.99
N ASP A 261 -3.64 -19.35 -17.02
CA ASP A 261 -2.33 -18.85 -17.44
C ASP A 261 -1.22 -19.39 -16.54
N LEU A 262 -1.43 -19.37 -15.22
CA LEU A 262 -0.48 -19.94 -14.26
C LEU A 262 -0.33 -21.47 -14.46
N GLU A 263 -1.41 -22.20 -14.73
CA GLU A 263 -1.33 -23.64 -14.99
C GLU A 263 -0.59 -23.94 -16.31
N VAL A 264 -0.73 -23.09 -17.35
CA VAL A 264 0.08 -23.18 -18.57
C VAL A 264 1.56 -22.98 -18.23
N PHE A 265 1.89 -21.92 -17.49
CA PHE A 265 3.29 -21.63 -17.08
C PHE A 265 3.90 -22.79 -16.28
N ARG A 266 3.20 -23.30 -15.27
CA ARG A 266 3.66 -24.44 -14.48
C ARG A 266 4.00 -25.66 -15.36
N ARG A 267 3.13 -26.00 -16.32
CA ARG A 267 3.34 -27.12 -17.24
C ARG A 267 4.52 -26.92 -18.17
N GLU A 268 4.68 -25.72 -18.73
CA GLU A 268 5.79 -25.39 -19.61
C GLU A 268 7.12 -25.40 -18.86
N LEU A 269 7.15 -24.93 -17.59
CA LEU A 269 8.31 -25.01 -16.73
C LEU A 269 8.63 -26.45 -16.31
N GLY A 270 7.61 -27.31 -16.21
CA GLY A 270 7.74 -28.74 -15.93
C GLY A 270 7.78 -29.10 -14.45
N ASP A 271 7.21 -28.29 -13.58
CA ASP A 271 7.06 -28.59 -12.15
C ASP A 271 5.73 -29.33 -11.87
N ASP A 272 5.80 -30.44 -11.14
CA ASP A 272 4.62 -31.20 -10.77
C ASP A 272 3.81 -30.50 -9.68
N ARG A 273 4.51 -29.91 -8.70
CA ARG A 273 3.93 -29.17 -7.59
C ARG A 273 4.76 -27.93 -7.26
N PHE A 274 4.06 -26.91 -6.70
CA PHE A 274 4.69 -25.65 -6.27
C PHE A 274 4.01 -25.10 -5.02
N TRP A 275 4.58 -24.06 -4.43
CA TRP A 275 4.05 -23.29 -3.31
C TRP A 275 3.43 -22.02 -3.83
N LEU A 276 2.19 -21.72 -3.41
CA LEU A 276 1.46 -20.55 -3.86
C LEU A 276 1.18 -19.66 -2.65
N TYR A 277 1.59 -18.41 -2.77
CA TYR A 277 1.26 -17.32 -1.87
C TYR A 277 0.33 -16.37 -2.60
N GLY A 278 -0.78 -16.01 -1.97
CA GLY A 278 -1.67 -14.96 -2.41
C GLY A 278 -1.87 -13.94 -1.31
N GLU A 279 -1.89 -12.68 -1.67
CA GLU A 279 -2.18 -11.57 -0.75
C GLU A 279 -3.41 -10.81 -1.22
N SER A 280 -4.28 -10.37 -0.27
CA SER A 280 -5.47 -9.59 -0.59
C SER A 280 -6.32 -10.27 -1.70
N TYR A 281 -6.63 -9.59 -2.82
CA TYR A 281 -7.24 -10.22 -4.00
C TYR A 281 -6.45 -11.46 -4.48
N GLY A 282 -5.12 -11.44 -4.42
CA GLY A 282 -4.31 -12.60 -4.77
C GLY A 282 -4.68 -13.87 -3.96
N THR A 283 -5.34 -13.73 -2.81
CA THR A 283 -5.90 -14.86 -2.06
C THR A 283 -7.14 -15.45 -2.74
N GLN A 284 -7.97 -14.64 -3.43
CA GLN A 284 -9.07 -15.11 -4.29
C GLN A 284 -8.50 -15.92 -5.46
N PHE A 285 -7.50 -15.37 -6.15
CA PHE A 285 -6.76 -16.07 -7.20
C PHE A 285 -6.20 -17.42 -6.69
N ALA A 286 -5.51 -17.41 -5.56
CA ALA A 286 -4.87 -18.59 -4.98
C ALA A 286 -5.88 -19.65 -4.52
N GLN A 287 -7.01 -19.25 -3.93
CA GLN A 287 -8.11 -20.13 -3.55
C GLN A 287 -8.77 -20.74 -4.79
N THR A 288 -9.00 -19.96 -5.85
CA THR A 288 -9.59 -20.42 -7.12
C THR A 288 -8.67 -21.42 -7.80
N TYR A 289 -7.36 -21.14 -7.87
CA TYR A 289 -6.37 -22.10 -8.35
C TYR A 289 -6.38 -23.40 -7.52
N ALA A 290 -6.36 -23.29 -6.20
CA ALA A 290 -6.35 -24.44 -5.31
C ALA A 290 -7.63 -25.30 -5.39
N ALA A 291 -8.79 -24.69 -5.61
CA ALA A 291 -10.05 -25.40 -5.81
C ALA A 291 -10.03 -26.25 -7.08
N LYS A 292 -9.39 -25.78 -8.17
CA LYS A 292 -9.33 -26.45 -9.46
C LYS A 292 -8.12 -27.38 -9.59
N TYR A 293 -6.97 -26.99 -9.07
CA TYR A 293 -5.66 -27.64 -9.24
C TYR A 293 -4.95 -27.94 -7.91
N GLY A 294 -5.69 -28.23 -6.84
CA GLY A 294 -5.11 -28.44 -5.51
C GLY A 294 -4.04 -29.52 -5.45
N GLU A 295 -4.13 -30.57 -6.30
CA GLU A 295 -3.08 -31.61 -6.38
C GLU A 295 -1.75 -31.10 -6.95
N ARG A 296 -1.73 -29.90 -7.55
CA ARG A 296 -0.54 -29.21 -8.04
C ARG A 296 0.14 -28.33 -6.97
N LEU A 297 -0.48 -28.19 -5.81
CA LEU A 297 0.08 -27.42 -4.73
C LEU A 297 0.81 -28.30 -3.71
N ALA A 298 1.97 -27.86 -3.28
CA ALA A 298 2.69 -28.40 -2.13
C ALA A 298 2.21 -27.76 -0.82
N ALA A 299 1.93 -26.45 -0.87
CA ALA A 299 1.32 -25.68 0.21
C ALA A 299 0.68 -24.40 -0.36
N LEU A 300 -0.23 -23.81 0.43
CA LEU A 300 -0.93 -22.57 0.12
C LEU A 300 -0.76 -21.59 1.28
N ILE A 301 -0.48 -20.33 0.98
CA ILE A 301 -0.46 -19.24 1.94
C ILE A 301 -1.45 -18.18 1.49
N LEU A 302 -2.32 -17.75 2.40
CA LEU A 302 -3.34 -16.73 2.18
C LEU A 302 -3.12 -15.60 3.17
N ASP A 303 -2.69 -14.45 2.71
CA ASP A 303 -2.37 -13.28 3.54
C ASP A 303 -3.39 -12.16 3.29
N GLY A 304 -4.11 -11.74 4.34
CA GLY A 304 -5.25 -10.85 4.17
C GLY A 304 -6.33 -11.47 3.27
N PRO A 305 -6.96 -12.60 3.66
CA PRO A 305 -7.73 -13.38 2.71
C PRO A 305 -9.15 -12.88 2.48
N VAL A 306 -9.57 -12.91 1.20
CA VAL A 306 -10.97 -12.76 0.78
C VAL A 306 -11.77 -14.02 1.14
N ASP A 307 -12.94 -13.86 1.76
CA ASP A 307 -13.85 -14.98 2.01
C ASP A 307 -14.83 -15.20 0.85
N LEU A 308 -14.59 -16.21 0.05
CA LEU A 308 -15.41 -16.55 -1.13
C LEU A 308 -16.81 -17.07 -0.79
N THR A 309 -17.19 -17.18 0.50
CA THR A 309 -18.57 -17.53 0.86
C THR A 309 -19.51 -16.34 0.93
N LEU A 310 -18.98 -15.12 0.96
CA LEU A 310 -19.75 -13.89 0.98
C LEU A 310 -20.18 -13.52 -0.44
N SER A 311 -21.36 -12.96 -0.60
CA SER A 311 -21.74 -12.23 -1.81
C SER A 311 -20.91 -10.94 -1.92
N GLY A 312 -20.86 -10.32 -3.10
CA GLY A 312 -20.18 -9.03 -3.28
C GLY A 312 -20.67 -7.98 -2.28
N PHE A 313 -21.99 -7.85 -2.11
CA PHE A 313 -22.56 -6.91 -1.12
C PHE A 313 -22.17 -7.21 0.32
N GLU A 314 -22.15 -8.47 0.74
CA GLU A 314 -21.75 -8.84 2.10
C GLU A 314 -20.26 -8.58 2.32
N TYR A 315 -19.42 -8.87 1.31
CA TYR A 315 -17.99 -8.60 1.38
C TYR A 315 -17.70 -7.11 1.53
N TYR A 316 -18.27 -6.26 0.67
CA TYR A 316 -18.04 -4.81 0.73
C TYR A 316 -18.69 -4.14 1.94
N ALA A 317 -19.80 -4.67 2.45
CA ALA A 317 -20.39 -4.19 3.71
C ALA A 317 -19.49 -4.51 4.93
N GLU A 318 -18.89 -5.71 4.97
CA GLU A 318 -17.91 -6.06 6.00
C GLU A 318 -16.62 -5.23 5.84
N GLN A 319 -16.17 -4.99 4.61
CA GLN A 319 -15.01 -4.16 4.33
C GLN A 319 -15.24 -2.70 4.78
N ALA A 320 -16.33 -2.06 4.38
CA ALA A 320 -16.66 -0.69 4.81
C ALA A 320 -16.73 -0.58 6.34
N ALA A 321 -17.33 -1.57 7.01
CA ALA A 321 -17.36 -1.62 8.47
C ALA A 321 -15.96 -1.73 9.08
N ALA A 322 -15.06 -2.53 8.48
CA ALA A 322 -13.68 -2.69 8.91
C ALA A 322 -12.86 -1.41 8.71
N PHE A 323 -13.01 -0.72 7.58
CA PHE A 323 -12.39 0.60 7.36
C PHE A 323 -12.78 1.59 8.45
N GLY A 324 -14.08 1.70 8.75
CA GLY A 324 -14.59 2.56 9.82
C GLY A 324 -14.07 2.18 11.19
N GLU A 325 -13.97 0.87 11.50
CA GLU A 325 -13.43 0.36 12.76
C GLU A 325 -11.93 0.64 12.89
N VAL A 326 -11.14 0.38 11.84
CA VAL A 326 -9.69 0.61 11.86
C VAL A 326 -9.38 2.10 12.01
N LEU A 327 -10.11 2.98 11.32
CA LEU A 327 -10.00 4.43 11.54
C LEU A 327 -10.33 4.81 13.00
N ALA A 328 -11.40 4.27 13.55
CA ALA A 328 -11.77 4.54 14.96
C ALA A 328 -10.70 4.04 15.94
N ARG A 329 -10.08 2.86 15.68
CA ARG A 329 -8.97 2.32 16.48
C ARG A 329 -7.72 3.16 16.35
N THR A 330 -7.42 3.67 15.15
CA THR A 330 -6.30 4.60 14.88
C THR A 330 -6.46 5.89 15.71
N LEU A 331 -7.65 6.50 15.68
CA LEU A 331 -7.96 7.69 16.48
C LEU A 331 -7.94 7.41 17.99
N SER A 332 -8.35 6.22 18.40
CA SER A 332 -8.28 5.81 19.82
C SER A 332 -6.83 5.58 20.28
N ALA A 333 -5.97 5.00 19.43
CA ALA A 333 -4.55 4.85 19.74
C ALA A 333 -3.86 6.22 19.93
N CYS A 334 -4.22 7.23 19.13
CA CYS A 334 -3.78 8.62 19.35
C CYS A 334 -4.25 9.19 20.70
N ALA A 335 -5.48 8.88 21.12
CA ALA A 335 -5.99 9.34 22.42
C ALA A 335 -5.24 8.71 23.62
N GLU A 336 -4.60 7.57 23.44
CA GLU A 336 -3.80 6.87 24.45
C GLU A 336 -2.32 7.32 24.43
N ASP A 337 -1.86 7.98 23.38
CA ASP A 337 -0.51 8.55 23.24
C ASP A 337 -0.49 10.02 23.68
N GLU A 338 0.37 10.38 24.65
CA GLU A 338 0.42 11.73 25.23
C GLU A 338 0.82 12.79 24.20
N ALA A 339 1.75 12.46 23.29
CA ALA A 339 2.25 13.40 22.28
C ALA A 339 1.20 13.60 21.17
N CYS A 340 0.59 12.54 20.68
CA CYS A 340 -0.47 12.60 19.68
C CYS A 340 -1.68 13.39 20.21
N LEU A 341 -2.15 13.07 21.43
CA LEU A 341 -3.24 13.78 22.07
C LEU A 341 -2.91 15.27 22.29
N GLY A 342 -1.64 15.57 22.61
CA GLY A 342 -1.14 16.95 22.77
C GLY A 342 -1.20 17.73 21.46
N ASP A 343 -0.73 17.14 20.37
CA ASP A 343 -0.76 17.75 19.03
C ASP A 343 -2.18 17.91 18.50
N MET A 344 -3.06 16.92 18.76
CA MET A 344 -4.47 16.97 18.39
C MET A 344 -5.24 18.07 19.12
N GLY A 345 -4.77 18.48 20.28
CA GLY A 345 -5.38 19.55 21.11
C GLY A 345 -6.73 19.17 21.72
N GLY A 346 -7.13 17.90 21.66
CA GLY A 346 -8.39 17.39 22.15
C GLY A 346 -8.65 15.93 21.75
N ASP A 347 -9.88 15.49 21.83
CA ASP A 347 -10.30 14.14 21.42
C ASP A 347 -10.10 13.93 19.91
N PRO A 348 -9.24 12.96 19.46
CA PRO A 348 -8.96 12.73 18.05
C PRO A 348 -10.20 12.34 17.24
N LEU A 349 -11.09 11.56 17.82
CA LEU A 349 -12.35 11.16 17.18
C LEU A 349 -13.23 12.38 16.91
N GLN A 350 -13.34 13.28 17.90
CA GLN A 350 -14.09 14.52 17.76
C GLN A 350 -13.41 15.47 16.74
N ALA A 351 -12.07 15.49 16.66
CA ALA A 351 -11.34 16.29 15.69
C ALA A 351 -11.69 15.86 14.26
N TYR A 352 -11.65 14.54 13.98
CA TYR A 352 -12.04 13.98 12.68
C TYR A 352 -13.51 14.30 12.37
N ASP A 353 -14.44 13.98 13.25
CA ASP A 353 -15.88 14.18 13.03
C ASP A 353 -16.24 15.66 12.81
N SER A 354 -15.56 16.56 13.55
CA SER A 354 -15.76 17.99 13.38
C SER A 354 -15.23 18.52 12.05
N LEU A 355 -14.08 17.99 11.58
CA LEU A 355 -13.55 18.32 10.27
C LEU A 355 -14.47 17.80 9.17
N ALA A 356 -14.87 16.54 9.21
CA ALA A 356 -15.79 15.92 8.28
C ALA A 356 -17.12 16.68 8.18
N ALA A 357 -17.72 17.05 9.32
CA ALA A 357 -18.96 17.82 9.34
C ALA A 357 -18.82 19.23 8.72
N ARG A 358 -17.67 19.90 8.93
CA ARG A 358 -17.41 21.20 8.29
C ARG A 358 -17.26 21.06 6.77
N LEU A 359 -16.49 20.06 6.32
CA LEU A 359 -16.23 19.83 4.90
C LEU A 359 -17.48 19.40 4.12
N ARG A 360 -18.37 18.62 4.73
CA ARG A 360 -19.71 18.34 4.15
C ARG A 360 -20.57 19.60 3.99
N ALA A 361 -20.42 20.58 4.88
CA ALA A 361 -21.16 21.83 4.78
C ALA A 361 -20.58 22.76 3.71
N GLU A 362 -19.25 22.87 3.63
CA GLU A 362 -18.54 23.73 2.68
C GLU A 362 -17.07 23.29 2.58
N PRO A 363 -16.51 23.13 1.34
CA PRO A 363 -15.10 22.89 1.13
C PRO A 363 -14.21 23.99 1.75
N ALA A 364 -13.08 23.61 2.28
CA ALA A 364 -12.14 24.51 2.94
C ALA A 364 -11.09 25.05 1.96
N SER A 365 -11.01 26.38 1.78
CA SER A 365 -9.96 27.01 0.98
C SER A 365 -8.66 27.18 1.78
N PHE A 366 -7.51 26.89 1.17
CA PHE A 366 -6.19 27.02 1.78
C PHE A 366 -5.10 27.28 0.73
N GLU A 367 -3.89 27.65 1.17
CA GLU A 367 -2.71 27.81 0.31
C GLU A 367 -1.88 26.53 0.36
N PHE A 368 -1.66 25.89 -0.79
CA PHE A 368 -0.85 24.68 -0.90
C PHE A 368 0.57 25.00 -1.40
N PRO A 369 1.63 24.52 -0.72
CA PRO A 369 3.01 24.71 -1.15
C PRO A 369 3.35 23.77 -2.32
N LEU A 370 3.55 24.35 -3.51
CA LEU A 370 3.87 23.61 -4.73
C LEU A 370 5.34 23.18 -4.77
N PRO A 371 5.68 22.08 -5.51
CA PRO A 371 7.06 21.68 -5.80
C PRO A 371 7.91 22.79 -6.43
N SER A 372 7.29 23.70 -7.18
CA SER A 372 7.96 24.88 -7.74
C SER A 372 8.31 25.97 -6.72
N GLY A 373 7.98 25.81 -5.44
CA GLY A 373 8.17 26.79 -4.36
C GLY A 373 7.13 27.91 -4.33
N ARG A 374 6.13 27.88 -5.21
CA ARG A 374 5.02 28.83 -5.19
C ARG A 374 3.92 28.31 -4.27
N LEU A 375 3.07 29.22 -3.80
CA LEU A 375 1.81 28.88 -3.16
C LEU A 375 0.67 28.89 -4.18
N ALA A 376 -0.22 27.91 -4.10
CA ALA A 376 -1.42 27.84 -4.92
C ALA A 376 -2.65 27.76 -4.03
N GLY A 377 -3.65 28.60 -4.33
CA GLY A 377 -4.97 28.45 -3.72
C GLY A 377 -5.59 27.11 -4.12
N ARG A 378 -5.99 26.31 -3.13
CA ARG A 378 -6.62 24.98 -3.27
C ARG A 378 -7.90 24.92 -2.44
N SER A 379 -8.73 23.95 -2.74
CA SER A 379 -9.91 23.59 -1.97
C SER A 379 -9.71 22.18 -1.43
N PHE A 380 -10.04 21.94 -0.18
CA PHE A 380 -10.02 20.63 0.45
C PHE A 380 -11.46 20.24 0.78
N THR A 381 -11.89 19.09 0.30
CA THR A 381 -13.27 18.64 0.31
C THR A 381 -13.52 17.52 1.31
N PHE A 382 -14.77 17.11 1.47
CA PHE A 382 -15.10 15.92 2.24
C PHE A 382 -14.60 14.64 1.51
N GLY A 383 -14.69 14.60 0.18
CA GLY A 383 -14.15 13.50 -0.63
C GLY A 383 -12.64 13.33 -0.46
N ASP A 384 -11.87 14.44 -0.45
CA ASP A 384 -10.42 14.40 -0.18
C ASP A 384 -10.10 13.81 1.20
N LEU A 385 -10.89 14.14 2.23
CA LEU A 385 -10.72 13.59 3.58
C LEU A 385 -11.01 12.09 3.62
N GLU A 386 -12.09 11.63 2.98
CA GLU A 386 -12.46 10.21 2.94
C GLU A 386 -11.43 9.41 2.13
N ALA A 387 -11.01 9.90 0.96
CA ALA A 387 -9.99 9.26 0.14
C ALA A 387 -8.66 9.09 0.90
N GLY A 388 -8.18 10.19 1.51
CA GLY A 388 -6.96 10.15 2.30
C GLY A 388 -7.07 9.24 3.52
N ALA A 389 -8.17 9.27 4.24
CA ALA A 389 -8.39 8.41 5.41
C ALA A 389 -8.46 6.93 4.99
N ALA A 390 -9.20 6.59 3.93
CA ALA A 390 -9.30 5.22 3.44
C ALA A 390 -7.94 4.65 3.01
N SER A 391 -7.14 5.42 2.25
CA SER A 391 -5.82 4.97 1.79
C SER A 391 -4.80 4.84 2.93
N TYR A 392 -4.90 5.66 3.97
CA TYR A 392 -3.89 5.72 5.03
C TYR A 392 -4.22 4.86 6.27
N VAL A 393 -5.32 4.09 6.26
CA VAL A 393 -5.59 3.10 7.33
C VAL A 393 -5.00 1.72 7.07
N TYR A 394 -4.24 1.52 5.99
CA TYR A 394 -3.69 0.22 5.58
C TYR A 394 -2.51 -0.27 6.41
N SER A 395 -1.67 0.61 6.95
CA SER A 395 -0.49 0.22 7.73
C SER A 395 -0.30 1.09 8.98
N GLU A 396 0.53 0.63 9.92
CA GLU A 396 0.85 1.35 11.16
C GLU A 396 1.48 2.71 10.87
N GLY A 397 2.42 2.74 9.92
CA GLY A 397 3.13 3.96 9.52
C GLY A 397 2.22 4.96 8.81
N SER A 398 1.38 4.50 7.86
CA SER A 398 0.42 5.37 7.18
C SER A 398 -0.62 5.94 8.14
N ARG A 399 -1.12 5.12 9.10
CA ARG A 399 -2.03 5.58 10.16
C ARG A 399 -1.39 6.68 11.01
N MET A 400 -0.11 6.56 11.37
CA MET A 400 0.63 7.57 12.10
C MET A 400 0.77 8.86 11.27
N LEU A 401 1.10 8.77 9.97
CA LEU A 401 1.14 9.93 9.06
C LEU A 401 -0.23 10.62 8.98
N PHE A 402 -1.31 9.86 8.85
CA PHE A 402 -2.67 10.42 8.84
C PHE A 402 -2.99 11.17 10.14
N LEU A 403 -2.62 10.63 11.29
CA LEU A 403 -2.80 11.29 12.58
C LEU A 403 -2.04 12.61 12.67
N ARG A 404 -0.80 12.66 12.18
CA ARG A 404 -0.02 13.91 12.11
C ARG A 404 -0.69 14.96 11.23
N ALA A 405 -1.17 14.55 10.05
CA ALA A 405 -1.88 15.43 9.13
C ALA A 405 -3.22 15.94 9.71
N LEU A 406 -3.96 15.07 10.39
CA LEU A 406 -5.19 15.46 11.10
C LEU A 406 -4.89 16.43 12.25
N ALA A 407 -3.84 16.19 13.04
CA ALA A 407 -3.41 17.10 14.10
C ALA A 407 -3.00 18.49 13.55
N ALA A 408 -2.25 18.55 12.43
CA ALA A 408 -1.94 19.80 11.73
C ALA A 408 -3.21 20.57 11.33
N SER A 409 -4.26 19.87 10.88
CA SER A 409 -5.54 20.47 10.50
C SER A 409 -6.26 21.15 11.68
N THR A 410 -6.06 20.68 12.91
CA THR A 410 -6.62 21.35 14.12
C THR A 410 -5.97 22.70 14.39
N ARG A 411 -4.74 22.89 13.90
CA ARG A 411 -4.00 24.16 13.93
C ARG A 411 -4.28 25.06 12.72
N GLY A 412 -5.18 24.60 11.79
CA GLY A 412 -5.55 25.32 10.57
C GLY A 412 -4.63 25.03 9.37
N GLU A 413 -3.79 24.03 9.44
CA GLU A 413 -2.83 23.63 8.39
C GLU A 413 -3.38 22.43 7.62
N LEU A 414 -3.99 22.67 6.45
CA LEU A 414 -4.61 21.63 5.63
C LEU A 414 -3.65 21.01 4.61
N ALA A 415 -2.51 21.62 4.35
CA ALA A 415 -1.56 21.11 3.36
C ALA A 415 -1.11 19.64 3.61
N PRO A 416 -0.85 19.17 4.85
CA PRO A 416 -0.53 17.77 5.09
C PRO A 416 -1.64 16.79 4.72
N LEU A 417 -2.91 17.12 5.01
CA LEU A 417 -4.06 16.30 4.58
C LEU A 417 -4.23 16.33 3.07
N ALA A 418 -4.02 17.48 2.43
CA ALA A 418 -4.10 17.58 0.98
C ALA A 418 -3.01 16.78 0.27
N ARG A 419 -1.79 16.70 0.83
CA ARG A 419 -0.74 15.80 0.31
C ARG A 419 -1.20 14.34 0.34
N ILE A 420 -1.75 13.90 1.47
CA ILE A 420 -2.32 12.56 1.62
C ILE A 420 -3.41 12.32 0.58
N ALA A 421 -4.33 13.27 0.37
CA ALA A 421 -5.40 13.12 -0.61
C ALA A 421 -4.87 13.07 -2.05
N TYR A 422 -3.91 13.94 -2.42
CA TYR A 422 -3.32 13.93 -3.76
C TYR A 422 -2.54 12.64 -4.03
N ASP A 423 -1.82 12.15 -3.02
CA ASP A 423 -1.17 10.85 -3.06
C ASP A 423 -2.18 9.71 -3.27
N SER A 424 -3.25 9.68 -2.47
CA SER A 424 -4.32 8.69 -2.55
C SER A 424 -5.08 8.69 -3.88
N LEU A 425 -5.22 9.86 -4.49
CA LEU A 425 -5.94 10.06 -5.76
C LEU A 425 -5.00 10.04 -6.98
N SER A 426 -3.71 9.75 -6.79
CA SER A 426 -2.68 9.76 -7.83
C SER A 426 -2.63 11.06 -8.63
N LEU A 427 -2.62 12.19 -7.95
CA LEU A 427 -2.61 13.51 -8.56
C LEU A 427 -1.23 14.18 -8.46
N ASP A 428 -0.78 14.75 -9.57
CA ASP A 428 0.39 15.62 -9.58
C ASP A 428 0.12 16.88 -8.73
N PRO A 429 0.89 17.14 -7.66
CA PRO A 429 0.60 18.22 -6.73
C PRO A 429 0.77 19.63 -7.33
N GLU A 430 1.55 19.79 -8.42
CA GLU A 430 1.71 21.07 -9.12
C GLU A 430 0.47 21.41 -9.96
N THR A 431 -0.06 20.42 -10.68
CA THR A 431 -1.07 20.63 -11.73
C THR A 431 -2.44 20.03 -11.41
N LEU A 432 -2.52 19.11 -10.46
CA LEU A 432 -3.67 18.22 -10.18
C LEU A 432 -4.06 17.35 -11.38
N ALA A 433 -3.14 17.12 -12.31
CA ALA A 433 -3.33 16.16 -13.37
C ALA A 433 -3.17 14.73 -12.82
N PRO A 434 -3.93 13.76 -13.33
CA PRO A 434 -3.74 12.36 -12.95
C PRO A 434 -2.35 11.88 -13.36
N LEU A 435 -1.73 11.10 -12.51
CA LEU A 435 -0.45 10.42 -12.75
C LEU A 435 -0.73 8.99 -13.22
N VAL A 436 0.10 8.50 -14.13
CA VAL A 436 0.07 7.10 -14.57
C VAL A 436 0.96 6.28 -13.66
N ASP A 437 0.39 5.25 -13.04
CA ASP A 437 1.15 4.23 -12.32
C ASP A 437 1.32 2.99 -13.23
N PRO A 438 2.53 2.68 -13.69
CA PRO A 438 2.77 1.49 -14.49
C PRO A 438 2.60 0.19 -13.67
N GLY A 439 2.67 0.25 -12.35
CA GLY A 439 2.47 -0.85 -11.41
C GLY A 439 1.01 -1.15 -11.10
N TRP A 440 0.07 -0.32 -11.60
CA TRP A 440 -1.35 -0.48 -11.33
C TRP A 440 -2.23 -0.23 -12.55
N SER A 441 -3.41 -0.87 -12.58
CA SER A 441 -4.42 -0.68 -13.62
C SER A 441 -5.84 -0.70 -13.06
N ASP A 442 -6.49 0.46 -12.98
CA ASP A 442 -7.93 0.53 -12.68
C ASP A 442 -8.77 -0.19 -13.72
N ALA A 443 -8.36 -0.15 -15.00
CA ALA A 443 -9.05 -0.85 -16.07
C ALA A 443 -9.13 -2.36 -15.84
N VAL A 444 -8.03 -2.98 -15.41
CA VAL A 444 -8.01 -4.41 -15.09
C VAL A 444 -8.64 -4.68 -13.74
N SER A 445 -8.46 -3.81 -12.75
CA SER A 445 -9.10 -3.92 -11.44
C SER A 445 -10.62 -4.05 -11.58
N PHE A 446 -11.25 -3.09 -12.22
CA PHE A 446 -12.71 -3.13 -12.45
C PHE A 446 -13.13 -4.26 -13.38
N ALA A 447 -12.33 -4.60 -14.40
CA ALA A 447 -12.66 -5.74 -15.25
C ALA A 447 -12.70 -7.06 -14.48
N VAL A 448 -11.76 -7.28 -13.56
CA VAL A 448 -11.73 -8.46 -12.68
C VAL A 448 -12.92 -8.45 -11.71
N GLU A 449 -13.12 -7.35 -10.98
CA GLU A 449 -14.20 -7.22 -10.01
C GLU A 449 -15.58 -7.40 -10.65
N CYS A 450 -15.81 -6.74 -11.79
CA CYS A 450 -17.09 -6.82 -12.47
C CYS A 450 -17.34 -8.18 -13.19
N ASN A 451 -16.28 -8.93 -13.51
CA ASN A 451 -16.41 -10.29 -14.04
C ASN A 451 -16.59 -11.34 -12.93
N ASP A 452 -15.97 -11.14 -11.78
CA ASP A 452 -15.96 -12.15 -10.72
C ASP A 452 -17.16 -12.01 -9.75
N TYR A 453 -17.84 -10.84 -9.74
CA TYR A 453 -18.95 -10.56 -8.83
C TYR A 453 -20.19 -10.03 -9.58
N ASP A 454 -21.36 -10.54 -9.23
CA ASP A 454 -22.65 -10.04 -9.71
C ASP A 454 -23.23 -9.04 -8.69
N TYR A 455 -23.29 -7.79 -9.07
CA TYR A 455 -23.89 -6.72 -8.25
C TYR A 455 -25.34 -6.39 -8.67
N GLY A 456 -25.82 -6.94 -9.78
CA GLY A 456 -27.13 -6.66 -10.30
C GLY A 456 -27.35 -5.17 -10.62
N PRO A 457 -28.62 -4.73 -10.69
CA PRO A 457 -28.94 -3.35 -11.04
C PRO A 457 -28.47 -2.34 -9.97
N ALA A 458 -27.99 -1.17 -10.40
CA ALA A 458 -27.51 -0.08 -9.54
C ALA A 458 -28.50 0.32 -8.42
N GLU A 459 -29.82 0.28 -8.67
CA GLU A 459 -30.86 0.52 -7.64
C GLU A 459 -30.79 -0.51 -6.49
N THR A 460 -30.34 -1.73 -6.76
CA THR A 460 -30.14 -2.75 -5.72
C THR A 460 -28.89 -2.45 -4.91
N TYR A 461 -27.81 -2.05 -5.59
CA TYR A 461 -26.56 -1.64 -4.95
C TYR A 461 -26.78 -0.45 -4.01
N LEU A 462 -27.39 0.64 -4.50
CA LEU A 462 -27.66 1.84 -3.72
C LEU A 462 -28.53 1.55 -2.49
N ARG A 463 -29.57 0.71 -2.62
CA ARG A 463 -30.36 0.28 -1.44
C ARG A 463 -29.58 -0.54 -0.42
N ALA A 464 -28.58 -1.30 -0.86
CA ALA A 464 -27.67 -2.00 0.06
C ALA A 464 -26.75 -0.99 0.77
N GLY A 465 -26.31 0.04 0.06
CA GLY A 465 -25.54 1.16 0.59
C GLY A 465 -26.24 1.94 1.68
N ASP A 466 -27.55 2.22 1.54
CA ASP A 466 -28.38 2.85 2.59
C ASP A 466 -28.27 2.15 3.95
N ALA A 467 -28.16 0.81 3.96
CA ALA A 467 -28.01 0.04 5.17
C ALA A 467 -26.59 0.15 5.78
N VAL A 468 -25.58 0.28 4.94
CA VAL A 468 -24.19 0.50 5.36
C VAL A 468 -24.04 1.90 5.93
N ASP A 469 -24.52 2.94 5.26
CA ASP A 469 -24.48 4.33 5.70
C ASP A 469 -25.17 4.52 7.07
N ALA A 470 -26.26 3.81 7.30
CA ALA A 470 -26.94 3.84 8.60
C ALA A 470 -26.14 3.22 9.75
N SER A 471 -25.18 2.35 9.47
CA SER A 471 -24.43 1.56 10.45
C SER A 471 -22.95 1.90 10.54
N VAL A 472 -22.37 2.47 9.48
CA VAL A 472 -20.94 2.79 9.35
C VAL A 472 -20.77 4.31 9.24
N PRO A 473 -20.55 5.02 10.36
CA PRO A 473 -20.55 6.49 10.37
C PRO A 473 -19.32 7.14 9.76
N ARG A 474 -18.25 6.38 9.46
CA ARG A 474 -16.99 6.85 8.88
C ARG A 474 -16.54 5.86 7.83
N LEU A 475 -16.08 6.36 6.68
CA LEU A 475 -15.63 5.53 5.55
C LEU A 475 -16.69 4.54 5.03
N GLY A 476 -17.96 4.79 5.29
CA GLY A 476 -19.07 4.01 4.71
C GLY A 476 -19.11 4.13 3.19
N SER A 477 -18.59 5.23 2.64
CA SER A 477 -18.43 5.47 1.20
C SER A 477 -17.61 4.41 0.47
N VAL A 478 -16.70 3.71 1.16
CA VAL A 478 -15.92 2.57 0.63
C VAL A 478 -16.83 1.48 0.05
N PHE A 479 -18.03 1.30 0.61
CA PHE A 479 -19.02 0.35 0.10
C PHE A 479 -19.36 0.58 -1.37
N TYR A 480 -19.35 1.82 -1.84
CA TYR A 480 -19.77 2.18 -3.19
C TYR A 480 -18.65 2.04 -4.25
N GLY A 481 -17.45 1.57 -3.87
CA GLY A 481 -16.30 1.47 -4.76
C GLY A 481 -16.61 0.72 -6.06
N ASP A 482 -17.40 -0.36 -6.00
CA ASP A 482 -17.73 -1.20 -7.15
C ASP A 482 -19.12 -0.91 -7.76
N LEU A 483 -19.76 0.19 -7.39
CA LEU A 483 -21.01 0.59 -8.04
C LEU A 483 -20.89 0.67 -9.58
N PRO A 484 -19.73 1.05 -10.17
CA PRO A 484 -19.54 0.98 -11.62
C PRO A 484 -19.82 -0.40 -12.23
N CYS A 485 -19.64 -1.50 -11.51
CA CYS A 485 -19.93 -2.84 -12.00
C CYS A 485 -21.43 -3.06 -12.32
N SER A 486 -22.33 -2.31 -11.67
CA SER A 486 -23.76 -2.32 -12.03
C SER A 486 -24.06 -1.73 -13.40
N PHE A 487 -23.10 -1.06 -14.02
CA PHE A 487 -23.20 -0.43 -15.35
C PHE A 487 -22.16 -0.98 -16.33
N TRP A 488 -21.34 -1.94 -15.89
CA TRP A 488 -20.26 -2.52 -16.71
C TRP A 488 -20.82 -3.21 -17.96
N PRO A 489 -20.13 -3.19 -19.10
CA PRO A 489 -20.63 -3.81 -20.32
C PRO A 489 -20.84 -5.33 -20.15
N GLU A 490 -22.09 -5.78 -20.21
CA GLU A 490 -22.46 -7.20 -20.16
C GLU A 490 -22.28 -7.85 -21.55
N ASP A 491 -21.06 -8.06 -22.02
CA ASP A 491 -20.82 -8.72 -23.31
C ASP A 491 -20.52 -10.23 -23.16
N GLY A 492 -21.38 -10.94 -22.43
CA GLY A 492 -21.62 -12.37 -22.69
C GLY A 492 -20.72 -13.34 -21.96
N PHE A 493 -19.88 -12.94 -21.04
CA PHE A 493 -19.14 -13.85 -20.18
C PHE A 493 -19.52 -13.62 -18.72
N ASP A 494 -20.16 -14.60 -18.11
CA ASP A 494 -20.43 -14.67 -16.68
C ASP A 494 -19.85 -15.99 -16.16
N PRO A 495 -18.58 -16.00 -15.70
CA PRO A 495 -17.98 -17.19 -15.10
C PRO A 495 -18.57 -17.48 -13.71
N GLY A 496 -19.28 -16.50 -13.16
CA GLY A 496 -19.73 -16.55 -11.77
C GLY A 496 -18.60 -16.37 -10.78
N ARG A 497 -18.95 -16.11 -9.53
CA ARG A 497 -17.99 -16.00 -8.42
C ARG A 497 -17.26 -17.34 -8.24
N PRO A 498 -15.93 -17.30 -8.00
CA PRO A 498 -15.17 -18.51 -7.66
C PRO A 498 -15.76 -19.25 -6.46
N GLU A 499 -15.83 -20.57 -6.57
CA GLU A 499 -16.36 -21.43 -5.50
C GLU A 499 -15.46 -21.37 -4.25
N PRO A 500 -16.05 -21.38 -3.03
CA PRO A 500 -15.26 -21.40 -1.81
C PRO A 500 -14.30 -22.60 -1.74
N LEU A 501 -13.05 -22.32 -1.35
CA LEU A 501 -12.02 -23.34 -1.26
C LEU A 501 -12.41 -24.49 -0.32
N VAL A 502 -12.31 -25.71 -0.85
CA VAL A 502 -12.37 -26.96 -0.11
C VAL A 502 -11.07 -27.72 -0.37
N ALA A 503 -9.98 -27.28 0.27
CA ALA A 503 -8.67 -27.91 0.08
C ALA A 503 -8.62 -29.29 0.77
N GLN A 504 -8.34 -30.34 0.00
CA GLN A 504 -8.08 -31.66 0.53
C GLN A 504 -6.61 -32.02 0.30
N GLY A 505 -5.87 -32.22 1.39
CA GLY A 505 -4.48 -32.67 1.34
C GLY A 505 -3.45 -31.59 0.94
N VAL A 506 -3.84 -30.31 0.95
CA VAL A 506 -2.95 -29.16 0.82
C VAL A 506 -2.91 -28.46 2.17
N PRO A 507 -1.76 -28.30 2.82
CA PRO A 507 -1.64 -27.49 4.03
C PRO A 507 -1.80 -26.02 3.68
N VAL A 508 -2.62 -25.29 4.46
CA VAL A 508 -2.93 -23.88 4.25
C VAL A 508 -2.50 -23.06 5.45
N LEU A 509 -1.66 -22.06 5.23
CA LEU A 509 -1.31 -21.03 6.22
C LEU A 509 -2.12 -19.78 5.91
N VAL A 510 -2.86 -19.28 6.88
CA VAL A 510 -3.69 -18.08 6.75
C VAL A 510 -3.13 -17.01 7.66
N LEU A 511 -2.87 -15.83 7.12
CA LEU A 511 -2.26 -14.70 7.82
C LEU A 511 -3.25 -13.52 7.81
N VAL A 512 -3.32 -12.75 8.89
CA VAL A 512 -4.19 -11.57 8.96
C VAL A 512 -3.80 -10.64 10.11
N GLY A 513 -3.91 -9.32 9.89
CA GLY A 513 -3.85 -8.29 10.93
C GLY A 513 -5.20 -8.12 11.65
N THR A 514 -5.20 -7.80 12.96
CA THR A 514 -6.46 -7.43 13.64
C THR A 514 -6.93 -6.03 13.28
N ALA A 515 -6.08 -5.21 12.65
CA ALA A 515 -6.40 -3.89 12.12
C ALA A 515 -6.34 -3.87 10.59
N ASP A 516 -6.70 -4.98 9.96
CA ASP A 516 -6.84 -5.08 8.51
C ASP A 516 -8.18 -4.44 8.07
N PRO A 517 -8.15 -3.34 7.29
CA PRO A 517 -9.36 -2.68 6.84
C PRO A 517 -10.00 -3.35 5.61
N ALA A 518 -9.21 -3.99 4.75
CA ALA A 518 -9.64 -4.50 3.46
C ALA A 518 -10.18 -5.94 3.55
N THR A 519 -9.46 -6.81 4.27
CA THR A 519 -9.82 -8.23 4.44
C THR A 519 -9.81 -8.61 5.93
N PRO A 520 -10.83 -8.20 6.67
CA PRO A 520 -10.83 -8.24 8.12
C PRO A 520 -10.75 -9.66 8.69
N LEU A 521 -10.23 -9.78 9.91
CA LEU A 521 -10.03 -11.06 10.65
C LEU A 521 -11.20 -12.06 10.57
N PRO A 522 -12.49 -11.68 10.53
CA PRO A 522 -13.59 -12.63 10.35
C PRO A 522 -13.48 -13.47 9.08
N ASN A 523 -12.96 -12.90 7.96
CA ASN A 523 -12.75 -13.61 6.69
C ASN A 523 -11.78 -14.78 6.89
N ALA A 524 -10.61 -14.49 7.46
CA ALA A 524 -9.59 -15.50 7.77
C ALA A 524 -10.13 -16.62 8.68
N ARG A 525 -10.91 -16.28 9.71
CA ARG A 525 -11.52 -17.25 10.62
C ARG A 525 -12.48 -18.18 9.91
N ARG A 526 -13.38 -17.66 9.06
CA ARG A 526 -14.32 -18.49 8.28
C ARG A 526 -13.61 -19.46 7.35
N ILE A 527 -12.50 -19.05 6.74
CA ILE A 527 -11.66 -19.92 5.88
C ILE A 527 -11.05 -21.05 6.71
N VAL A 528 -10.39 -20.73 7.82
CA VAL A 528 -9.73 -21.73 8.69
C VAL A 528 -10.75 -22.70 9.29
N GLU A 529 -11.95 -22.27 9.64
CA GLU A 529 -13.01 -23.13 10.16
C GLU A 529 -13.47 -24.19 9.14
N ARG A 530 -13.43 -23.84 7.82
CA ARG A 530 -13.82 -24.77 6.74
C ARG A 530 -12.71 -25.77 6.36
N LEU A 531 -11.45 -25.43 6.62
CA LEU A 531 -10.31 -26.23 6.16
C LEU A 531 -9.71 -27.06 7.30
N ALA A 532 -9.57 -28.37 7.08
CA ALA A 532 -9.07 -29.28 8.10
C ALA A 532 -7.58 -29.14 8.39
N ASP A 533 -6.75 -28.95 7.34
CA ASP A 533 -5.29 -28.77 7.43
C ASP A 533 -4.94 -27.30 7.16
N SER A 534 -5.37 -26.42 8.09
CA SER A 534 -5.11 -25.00 7.99
C SER A 534 -4.67 -24.43 9.35
N TYR A 535 -3.91 -23.35 9.29
CA TYR A 535 -3.25 -22.72 10.45
C TYR A 535 -3.44 -21.21 10.32
N LEU A 536 -3.88 -20.57 11.40
CA LEU A 536 -4.13 -19.13 11.45
C LEU A 536 -3.00 -18.43 12.20
N VAL A 537 -2.40 -17.44 11.59
CA VAL A 537 -1.49 -16.49 12.24
C VAL A 537 -2.18 -15.13 12.28
N VAL A 538 -2.36 -14.60 13.49
CA VAL A 538 -2.99 -13.30 13.72
C VAL A 538 -1.94 -12.34 14.23
N GLN A 539 -1.68 -11.24 13.53
CA GLN A 539 -0.90 -10.13 14.04
C GLN A 539 -1.83 -9.16 14.78
N GLU A 540 -1.52 -8.82 16.03
CA GLU A 540 -2.22 -7.77 16.76
C GLU A 540 -1.94 -6.42 16.10
N GLY A 541 -2.96 -5.59 15.86
CA GLY A 541 -2.81 -4.41 15.02
C GLY A 541 -2.48 -4.84 13.59
N GLY A 542 -1.31 -4.45 13.12
CA GLY A 542 -0.72 -4.87 11.86
C GLY A 542 -1.24 -4.12 10.64
N PRO A 543 -0.53 -4.26 9.52
CA PRO A 543 -0.97 -3.77 8.23
C PRO A 543 -2.03 -4.68 7.62
N HIS A 544 -2.66 -4.24 6.53
CA HIS A 544 -3.23 -5.13 5.53
C HIS A 544 -2.09 -5.90 4.88
N VAL A 545 -2.19 -7.24 4.80
CA VAL A 545 -1.07 -8.12 4.41
C VAL A 545 0.09 -8.04 5.41
N VAL A 546 0.45 -9.12 6.06
CA VAL A 546 1.36 -9.09 7.22
C VAL A 546 2.73 -9.73 7.00
N PHE A 547 2.93 -10.50 5.92
CA PHE A 547 4.20 -11.14 5.61
C PHE A 547 5.16 -10.18 4.87
N GLY A 548 6.43 -10.18 5.27
CA GLY A 548 7.46 -9.34 4.63
C GLY A 548 7.56 -7.90 5.18
N TRP A 549 6.78 -7.56 6.21
CA TRP A 549 6.82 -6.23 6.84
C TRP A 549 7.76 -6.13 8.04
N GLY A 550 8.63 -7.15 8.23
CA GLY A 550 9.63 -7.15 9.29
C GLY A 550 9.11 -7.57 10.67
N ASN A 551 7.88 -8.10 10.76
CA ASN A 551 7.42 -8.75 11.98
C ASN A 551 8.05 -10.14 12.10
N ALA A 552 9.14 -10.23 12.88
CA ALA A 552 9.92 -11.46 13.01
C ALA A 552 9.09 -12.68 13.46
N CYS A 553 7.95 -12.49 14.17
CA CYS A 553 7.06 -13.58 14.55
C CYS A 553 6.36 -14.14 13.30
N VAL A 554 5.75 -13.31 12.48
CA VAL A 554 5.07 -13.69 11.24
C VAL A 554 6.07 -14.27 10.25
N ASP A 555 7.16 -13.53 9.96
CA ASP A 555 8.15 -13.90 8.95
C ASP A 555 8.83 -15.26 9.26
N ASN A 556 9.14 -15.53 10.53
CA ASN A 556 9.69 -16.83 10.94
C ASN A 556 8.69 -17.98 10.81
N LEU A 557 7.38 -17.73 11.04
CA LEU A 557 6.35 -18.75 10.89
C LEU A 557 6.16 -19.10 9.40
N VAL A 558 6.11 -18.10 8.52
CA VAL A 558 6.03 -18.28 7.07
C VAL A 558 7.25 -19.00 6.52
N THR A 559 8.46 -18.52 6.87
CA THR A 559 9.72 -19.16 6.47
C THR A 559 9.79 -20.60 6.96
N GLY A 560 9.38 -20.85 8.21
CA GLY A 560 9.32 -22.19 8.77
C GLY A 560 8.37 -23.11 8.02
N PHE A 561 7.21 -22.58 7.62
CA PHE A 561 6.20 -23.29 6.86
C PHE A 561 6.67 -23.62 5.44
N LEU A 562 7.30 -22.65 4.75
CA LEU A 562 7.81 -22.80 3.38
C LEU A 562 9.05 -23.70 3.32
N VAL A 563 10.09 -23.34 4.07
CA VAL A 563 11.44 -23.91 3.89
C VAL A 563 11.62 -25.21 4.68
N ARG A 564 10.95 -25.34 5.84
CA ARG A 564 11.16 -26.45 6.77
C ARG A 564 9.94 -27.36 6.96
N ASP A 565 8.85 -27.14 6.21
CA ASP A 565 7.57 -27.84 6.34
C ASP A 565 7.00 -27.83 7.77
N LEU A 566 7.33 -26.80 8.56
CA LEU A 566 6.84 -26.68 9.93
C LEU A 566 5.36 -26.26 9.92
N ARG A 567 4.61 -26.84 10.82
CA ARG A 567 3.20 -26.47 11.01
C ARG A 567 3.10 -25.75 12.35
N PRO A 568 2.64 -24.48 12.37
CA PRO A 568 2.39 -23.77 13.62
C PRO A 568 1.22 -24.39 14.39
N GLU A 569 0.90 -23.85 15.55
CA GLU A 569 -0.35 -24.19 16.24
C GLU A 569 -1.54 -23.78 15.35
N ARG A 570 -2.72 -24.37 15.61
CA ARG A 570 -3.93 -24.11 14.81
C ARG A 570 -4.28 -22.61 14.74
N GLU A 571 -4.00 -21.87 15.80
CA GLU A 571 -4.04 -20.41 15.85
C GLU A 571 -2.83 -19.90 16.65
N THR A 572 -2.09 -18.98 16.09
CA THR A 572 -0.91 -18.35 16.70
C THR A 572 -1.08 -16.83 16.62
N SER A 573 -0.88 -16.14 17.76
CA SER A 573 -0.88 -14.68 17.78
C SER A 573 0.55 -14.15 17.76
N CYS A 574 0.79 -13.15 16.95
CA CYS A 574 1.99 -12.34 16.90
C CYS A 574 1.69 -10.94 17.43
N TYR A 575 2.62 -10.38 18.20
CA TYR A 575 2.48 -9.01 18.70
C TYR A 575 2.64 -8.01 17.55
N GLY A 576 1.90 -6.91 17.60
CA GLY A 576 1.99 -5.74 16.74
C GLY A 576 1.22 -4.56 17.34
N THR A 577 1.18 -3.46 16.63
CA THR A 577 0.54 -2.20 17.07
C THR A 577 -0.48 -1.72 16.04
N VAL A 578 -1.38 -0.83 16.43
CA VAL A 578 -2.33 -0.21 15.49
C VAL A 578 -1.67 0.94 14.73
N ILE A 579 -0.77 1.66 15.39
CA ILE A 579 0.03 2.76 14.81
C ILE A 579 1.49 2.54 15.16
N ASP A 580 2.39 3.07 14.35
CA ASP A 580 3.78 3.23 14.75
C ASP A 580 3.89 4.24 15.91
N ASP A 581 5.04 4.28 16.59
CA ASP A 581 5.34 5.27 17.61
C ASP A 581 5.07 6.67 17.05
N TYR A 582 4.19 7.42 17.72
CA TYR A 582 3.79 8.73 17.22
C TYR A 582 4.95 9.72 17.25
N VAL A 583 5.21 10.37 16.14
CA VAL A 583 6.24 11.39 15.99
C VAL A 583 5.57 12.78 16.09
N PRO A 584 5.89 13.57 17.15
CA PRO A 584 5.25 14.87 17.36
C PRO A 584 5.47 15.86 16.22
N LEU A 585 4.49 16.71 15.99
CA LEU A 585 4.61 17.82 15.06
C LEU A 585 5.61 18.87 15.58
N PRO A 586 6.37 19.53 14.70
CA PRO A 586 7.25 20.60 15.09
C PRO A 586 6.48 21.80 15.66
N PRO A 587 7.13 22.65 16.48
CA PRO A 587 6.62 23.98 16.74
C PRO A 587 6.35 24.74 15.44
N ALA A 588 5.17 25.38 15.34
CA ALA A 588 4.80 26.13 14.14
C ALA A 588 5.67 27.37 13.92
N ASP A 589 6.27 27.92 14.97
CA ASP A 589 7.09 29.13 14.94
C ASP A 589 8.52 28.87 15.48
N ALA A 590 9.51 29.39 14.79
CA ALA A 590 10.93 29.26 15.15
C ALA A 590 11.29 29.79 16.54
N ALA A 591 10.45 30.65 17.09
CA ALA A 591 10.65 31.22 18.42
C ALA A 591 10.40 30.21 19.57
N ASP A 592 9.71 29.14 19.28
CA ASP A 592 9.31 28.11 20.24
C ASP A 592 10.36 27.00 20.37
N PHE A 593 11.36 26.92 19.48
CA PHE A 593 12.51 26.03 19.64
C PHE A 593 13.47 26.53 20.74
N ALA A 594 13.97 25.61 21.54
CA ALA A 594 14.96 25.95 22.58
C ALA A 594 16.28 26.45 21.98
N ASP A 595 16.71 25.88 20.85
CA ASP A 595 17.94 26.20 20.15
C ASP A 595 17.93 25.72 18.68
N PRO A 596 18.91 26.13 17.84
CA PRO A 596 18.95 25.71 16.43
C PRO A 596 19.24 24.22 16.21
N LEU A 597 19.77 23.50 17.20
CA LEU A 597 19.93 22.05 17.09
C LEU A 597 18.57 21.34 17.08
N GLU A 598 17.67 21.76 17.96
CA GLU A 598 16.29 21.25 18.00
C GLU A 598 15.54 21.57 16.71
N ALA A 599 15.69 22.79 16.18
CA ALA A 599 15.05 23.19 14.93
C ALA A 599 15.52 22.34 13.72
N LEU A 600 16.82 22.03 13.65
CA LEU A 600 17.37 21.22 12.55
C LEU A 600 17.04 19.74 12.70
N ALA A 601 17.06 19.18 13.90
CA ALA A 601 16.62 17.81 14.16
C ALA A 601 15.14 17.64 13.82
N SER A 602 14.31 18.65 14.16
CA SER A 602 12.90 18.68 13.78
C SER A 602 12.70 18.78 12.27
N ALA A 603 13.49 19.60 11.57
CA ALA A 603 13.42 19.69 10.11
C ALA A 603 13.81 18.38 9.42
N GLU A 604 14.84 17.67 9.90
CA GLU A 604 15.21 16.34 9.43
C GLU A 604 14.06 15.35 9.64
N THR A 605 13.40 15.41 10.79
CA THR A 605 12.20 14.60 11.09
C THR A 605 11.06 14.90 10.09
N GLU A 606 10.78 16.18 9.83
CA GLU A 606 9.72 16.55 8.88
C GLU A 606 10.01 16.05 7.45
N ILE A 607 11.27 16.06 7.01
CA ILE A 607 11.66 15.45 5.72
C ILE A 607 11.30 13.97 5.70
N ALA A 608 11.65 13.23 6.75
CA ALA A 608 11.44 11.78 6.82
C ALA A 608 9.94 11.38 6.85
N TYR A 609 9.07 12.29 7.28
CA TYR A 609 7.62 12.03 7.40
C TYR A 609 6.76 12.80 6.38
N LEU A 610 7.36 13.37 5.35
CA LEU A 610 6.61 13.78 4.16
C LEU A 610 6.07 12.53 3.46
N PRO A 611 4.79 12.48 3.01
CA PRO A 611 4.26 11.34 2.27
C PRO A 611 5.14 10.96 1.07
N GLU A 612 5.59 11.95 0.30
CA GLU A 612 6.42 11.78 -0.88
C GLU A 612 7.78 11.12 -0.57
N TYR A 613 8.35 11.39 0.61
CA TYR A 613 9.58 10.76 1.07
C TYR A 613 9.31 9.40 1.75
N PHE A 614 8.23 9.30 2.50
CA PHE A 614 7.88 8.10 3.25
C PHE A 614 7.64 6.90 2.32
N TYR A 615 7.08 7.17 1.13
CA TYR A 615 6.82 6.17 0.10
C TYR A 615 7.80 6.21 -1.07
N TRP A 616 8.89 6.97 -0.95
CA TRP A 616 9.89 7.09 -2.01
C TRP A 616 10.55 5.74 -2.32
N ASP A 617 10.72 5.46 -3.61
CA ASP A 617 11.37 4.24 -4.13
C ASP A 617 12.90 4.21 -3.92
N GLY A 618 13.52 5.33 -3.54
CA GLY A 618 14.98 5.47 -3.39
C GLY A 618 15.71 5.72 -4.70
N GLU A 619 15.02 5.77 -5.83
CA GLU A 619 15.62 5.84 -7.17
C GLU A 619 15.16 7.06 -7.97
N THR A 620 13.87 7.40 -7.92
CA THR A 620 13.29 8.49 -8.71
C THR A 620 13.44 9.83 -7.99
N PRO A 621 14.15 10.82 -8.57
CA PRO A 621 14.23 12.14 -7.98
C PRO A 621 12.86 12.81 -7.85
N PHE A 622 12.61 13.51 -6.73
CA PHE A 622 11.39 14.26 -6.54
C PHE A 622 11.63 15.62 -5.87
N ALA A 623 10.66 16.50 -5.94
CA ALA A 623 10.68 17.77 -5.24
C ALA A 623 9.32 18.06 -4.60
N VAL A 624 9.33 18.74 -3.46
CA VAL A 624 8.12 19.17 -2.72
C VAL A 624 8.25 20.60 -2.26
N GLY A 625 7.12 21.29 -2.08
CA GLY A 625 7.06 22.56 -1.38
C GLY A 625 7.10 22.34 0.12
N CYS A 626 7.86 23.13 0.88
CA CYS A 626 7.91 23.03 2.34
C CYS A 626 6.71 23.73 2.98
N ALA A 627 6.29 23.30 4.16
CA ALA A 627 5.04 23.69 4.82
C ALA A 627 4.79 25.20 4.89
N PHE A 628 5.85 25.99 5.16
CA PHE A 628 5.79 27.45 5.26
C PHE A 628 6.58 28.17 4.15
N GLY A 629 6.82 27.50 3.02
CA GLY A 629 7.44 28.06 1.82
C GLY A 629 8.81 27.47 1.49
N GLY A 630 9.27 27.76 0.28
CA GLY A 630 10.48 27.16 -0.27
C GLY A 630 10.28 25.72 -0.75
N THR A 631 11.37 25.06 -1.11
CA THR A 631 11.36 23.72 -1.70
C THR A 631 12.42 22.82 -1.08
N LEU A 632 12.12 21.52 -1.06
CA LEU A 632 13.04 20.42 -0.86
C LEU A 632 13.07 19.60 -2.14
N ALA A 633 14.25 19.28 -2.67
CA ALA A 633 14.45 18.26 -3.68
C ALA A 633 15.28 17.13 -3.08
N VAL A 634 14.93 15.89 -3.45
CA VAL A 634 15.59 14.66 -3.02
C VAL A 634 16.01 13.89 -4.25
N GLU A 635 17.26 13.43 -4.26
CA GLU A 635 17.86 12.67 -5.36
C GLU A 635 18.63 11.47 -4.80
N PRO A 636 18.65 10.31 -5.50
CA PRO A 636 19.52 9.20 -5.10
C PRO A 636 20.99 9.60 -5.20
N SER A 637 21.82 9.06 -4.33
CA SER A 637 23.27 9.22 -4.37
C SER A 637 23.96 7.85 -4.29
N PRO A 638 25.26 7.73 -4.64
CA PRO A 638 25.94 6.44 -4.63
C PRO A 638 25.97 5.70 -3.29
N THR A 639 25.77 6.40 -2.18
CA THR A 639 25.80 5.82 -0.82
C THR A 639 24.53 6.09 -0.02
N GLY A 640 23.51 6.68 -0.64
CA GLY A 640 22.28 7.07 0.06
C GLY A 640 21.48 8.10 -0.71
N GLU A 641 21.22 9.25 -0.11
CA GLU A 641 20.37 10.29 -0.63
C GLU A 641 21.04 11.66 -0.54
N ALA A 642 20.67 12.55 -1.45
CA ALA A 642 21.09 13.94 -1.47
C ALA A 642 19.89 14.88 -1.40
N TYR A 643 19.98 15.91 -0.58
CA TYR A 643 18.95 16.93 -0.39
C TYR A 643 19.41 18.28 -0.91
N THR A 644 18.50 19.00 -1.56
CA THR A 644 18.67 20.42 -1.89
C THR A 644 17.49 21.21 -1.33
N LEU A 645 17.78 22.12 -0.41
CA LEU A 645 16.79 23.01 0.22
C LEU A 645 16.95 24.43 -0.37
N SER A 646 15.84 25.05 -0.75
CA SER A 646 15.80 26.40 -1.31
C SER A 646 14.76 27.26 -0.56
N GLY A 647 15.17 27.92 0.50
CA GLY A 647 14.27 28.67 1.39
C GLY A 647 13.22 27.81 2.07
N CYS A 648 13.49 26.51 2.22
CA CYS A 648 12.57 25.54 2.80
C CYS A 648 12.31 25.83 4.28
N ALA A 649 11.04 25.92 4.68
CA ALA A 649 10.64 26.17 6.05
C ALA A 649 9.57 25.17 6.50
N PHE A 650 9.87 24.38 7.54
CA PHE A 650 8.91 23.54 8.26
C PHE A 650 8.34 24.23 9.51
N SER A 651 8.93 25.37 9.90
CA SER A 651 8.42 26.26 10.94
C SER A 651 8.59 27.71 10.49
N ARG A 652 7.65 28.60 10.82
CA ARG A 652 7.69 30.01 10.42
C ARG A 652 8.91 30.70 11.02
N GLY A 653 9.68 31.38 10.18
CA GLY A 653 10.87 32.11 10.60
C GLY A 653 12.13 31.27 10.78
N PHE A 654 12.15 30.04 10.23
CA PHE A 654 13.32 29.19 10.09
C PHE A 654 13.43 28.69 8.65
N GLU A 655 13.97 29.53 7.76
CA GLU A 655 14.10 29.28 6.34
C GLU A 655 15.48 28.71 6.03
N MET A 656 15.56 27.53 5.43
CA MET A 656 16.79 26.78 5.16
C MET A 656 17.13 26.80 3.68
N THR A 657 18.38 27.14 3.36
CA THR A 657 18.91 27.05 2.00
C THR A 657 20.27 26.36 2.04
N GLY A 658 20.47 25.32 1.26
CA GLY A 658 21.72 24.58 1.21
C GLY A 658 21.54 23.16 0.75
N THR A 659 22.44 22.29 1.18
CA THR A 659 22.45 20.88 0.79
C THR A 659 22.54 19.95 1.99
N GLY A 660 22.11 18.72 1.80
CA GLY A 660 22.24 17.65 2.78
C GLY A 660 22.43 16.31 2.14
N ALA A 661 22.71 15.31 2.96
CA ALA A 661 22.79 13.92 2.56
C ALA A 661 22.43 13.01 3.74
N PHE A 662 21.86 11.87 3.42
CA PHE A 662 21.73 10.72 4.32
C PHE A 662 22.50 9.56 3.71
N ASP A 663 23.34 8.90 4.51
CA ASP A 663 24.18 7.78 4.08
C ASP A 663 23.64 6.48 4.67
N TYR A 664 23.30 5.53 3.80
CA TYR A 664 22.66 4.26 4.19
C TYR A 664 23.59 3.32 4.97
N GLU A 665 24.91 3.35 4.71
CA GLU A 665 25.85 2.47 5.38
C GLU A 665 26.09 2.89 6.83
N SER A 666 26.26 4.20 7.04
CA SER A 666 26.47 4.76 8.39
C SER A 666 25.18 5.09 9.13
N ALA A 667 24.03 5.11 8.44
CA ALA A 667 22.75 5.65 8.92
C ALA A 667 22.87 7.09 9.47
N GLY A 668 23.83 7.83 8.96
CA GLY A 668 24.14 9.21 9.37
C GLY A 668 23.61 10.23 8.40
N SER A 669 23.28 11.43 8.89
CA SER A 669 22.88 12.57 8.08
C SER A 669 23.77 13.78 8.29
N ARG A 670 23.89 14.59 7.24
CA ARG A 670 24.61 15.85 7.27
C ARG A 670 23.87 16.92 6.48
N LEU A 671 23.67 18.08 7.09
CA LEU A 671 23.10 19.26 6.44
C LEU A 671 24.07 20.44 6.54
N GLU A 672 24.30 21.17 5.43
CA GLU A 672 25.09 22.40 5.35
C GLU A 672 24.16 23.53 4.87
N LEU A 673 23.77 24.42 5.76
CA LEU A 673 22.64 25.31 5.55
C LEU A 673 22.95 26.75 5.91
N ALA A 674 22.57 27.67 5.03
CA ALA A 674 22.29 29.04 5.37
C ALA A 674 20.86 29.13 5.92
N VAL A 675 20.69 29.67 7.12
CA VAL A 675 19.39 29.88 7.76
C VAL A 675 19.03 31.36 7.72
N ALA A 676 17.79 31.66 7.33
CA ALA A 676 17.20 33.00 7.36
C ALA A 676 15.98 33.03 8.31
N GLY A 677 15.39 34.20 8.50
CA GLY A 677 14.22 34.42 9.35
C GLY A 677 14.55 35.02 10.70
N LEU A 678 14.08 34.39 11.80
CA LEU A 678 14.18 34.96 13.17
C LEU A 678 15.61 35.26 13.60
N ARG A 679 16.53 34.34 13.32
CA ARG A 679 17.97 34.45 13.60
C ARG A 679 18.74 33.88 12.41
N PRO A 680 19.35 34.73 11.57
CA PRO A 680 20.12 34.24 10.42
C PRO A 680 21.45 33.60 10.86
N GLY A 681 21.96 32.65 10.05
CA GLY A 681 23.22 31.97 10.33
C GLY A 681 23.66 31.02 9.24
N GLU A 682 24.87 30.48 9.41
CA GLU A 682 25.46 29.40 8.60
C GLU A 682 25.69 28.22 9.53
N LEU A 683 25.03 27.12 9.29
CA LEU A 683 24.98 25.97 10.19
C LEU A 683 25.41 24.70 9.49
N VAL A 684 26.14 23.85 10.20
CA VAL A 684 26.43 22.47 9.81
C VAL A 684 25.84 21.55 10.87
N TYR A 685 24.84 20.79 10.47
CA TYR A 685 24.19 19.77 11.30
C TYR A 685 24.71 18.39 10.91
N ASN A 686 24.94 17.54 11.90
CA ASN A 686 25.25 16.12 11.70
C ASN A 686 24.45 15.31 12.71
N ARG A 687 23.93 14.17 12.25
CA ARG A 687 23.42 13.09 13.09
C ARG A 687 24.20 11.82 12.70
N ASP A 688 24.76 11.14 13.67
CA ASP A 688 25.39 9.84 13.42
C ASP A 688 24.39 8.69 13.53
N GLY A 689 24.82 7.49 13.15
CA GLY A 689 23.96 6.31 13.12
C GLY A 689 23.47 5.86 14.51
N ASP A 690 24.11 6.30 15.58
CA ASP A 690 23.68 6.06 16.97
C ASP A 690 22.62 7.11 17.42
N GLY A 691 22.31 8.07 16.56
CA GLY A 691 21.32 9.13 16.80
C GLY A 691 21.89 10.37 17.52
N ALA A 692 23.18 10.41 17.84
CA ALA A 692 23.78 11.59 18.42
C ALA A 692 23.83 12.73 17.42
N THR A 693 23.33 13.90 17.83
CA THR A 693 23.20 15.07 16.98
C THR A 693 24.17 16.19 17.38
N ARG A 694 24.69 16.92 16.40
CA ARG A 694 25.55 18.10 16.62
C ARG A 694 25.28 19.17 15.57
N VAL A 695 25.25 20.42 16.02
CA VAL A 695 25.24 21.59 15.16
C VAL A 695 26.43 22.50 15.48
N THR A 696 27.12 22.99 14.46
CA THR A 696 28.20 23.95 14.57
C THR A 696 28.01 25.09 13.56
N GLY A 697 28.52 26.29 13.85
CA GLY A 697 28.47 27.41 12.92
C GLY A 697 28.23 28.73 13.60
N GLU A 698 27.57 29.64 12.89
CA GLU A 698 27.15 30.95 13.40
C GLU A 698 25.63 31.04 13.37
N TYR A 699 24.99 31.49 14.46
CA TYR A 699 23.55 31.67 14.55
C TYR A 699 23.20 32.94 15.31
N GLY A 700 22.52 33.88 14.66
CA GLY A 700 22.21 35.20 15.25
C GLY A 700 23.43 36.04 15.59
N GLY A 701 24.55 35.84 14.87
CA GLY A 701 25.83 36.53 15.11
C GLY A 701 26.68 35.93 16.22
N GLU A 702 26.29 34.79 16.77
CA GLU A 702 27.04 34.07 17.81
C GLU A 702 27.57 32.72 17.22
N SER A 703 28.83 32.38 17.55
CA SER A 703 29.38 31.08 17.22
C SER A 703 28.77 30.00 18.15
N ILE A 704 28.27 28.93 17.58
CA ILE A 704 27.63 27.84 18.32
C ILE A 704 28.32 26.49 18.07
N ASP A 705 28.30 25.65 19.09
CA ASP A 705 28.70 24.24 19.04
C ASP A 705 27.83 23.51 20.08
N LEU A 706 26.72 22.89 19.60
CA LEU A 706 25.74 22.21 20.43
C LEU A 706 25.70 20.74 20.06
N SER A 707 25.46 19.86 21.04
CA SER A 707 25.30 18.42 20.81
C SER A 707 24.30 17.82 21.79
N ARG A 708 23.60 16.78 21.34
CA ARG A 708 22.68 15.98 22.15
C ARG A 708 22.85 14.50 21.86
#